data_39f29f7a40a2d1a370ac9357a7f0d38e
#
_entry.id   39f29f7a40a2d1a370ac9357a7f0d38e
#
_cell.length_a   1.000
_cell.length_b   1.000
_cell.length_c   1.000
_cell.angle_alpha   90.00
_cell.angle_beta   90.00
_cell.angle_gamma   90.00
#
_symmetry.space_group_name_H-M   'P 1'
#
loop_
_entity.id
_entity.type
_entity.pdbx_description
1 polymer ?
#
loop_
_entity_poly.entity_id
_entity_poly.type
_entity_poly.pdbx_seq_one_letter_code
_entity_poly.pdbx_strand_id
1 'polypeptide(L)'
;MFQFAAPGRALAVWLLGAACLMPLEVLAERASSAIDLNTFGRLPEDFEAHFFDVPLAVRVELDQRYLGDAMVVLSRDNRVQLLAFTDTEQSAEPATLRQLWQQRLEGGRMLGDCLQNCPDGLQAIHYSLANSQLSLLTSNAEKREQDALFHRLPEQSGAGLLLRNQLNLVNDGNQTTGRIGLLGQGNLHNWTTLADARVDRSPSEQGDMRYRMNQLYAESLQEAHFFRLGYFSTGAQGLVRQPALLGRRPDSTLGLMLGSSDSLLVDNGQASAIPVYVTPNRPGIVEIYRNGSLINSQPVQPGLQAIDTRVLPGGIYDVELRLLEDGLETSRSEVSIYKPSRWQNMDNRWRYNLYVGQQVELLSNSDGEREQSPVFGALSNYLMHPAAVLGLSVQQVDADLQLGTSLDWDVHERFKLYASLNQTQGLGNGGDLQLTYTHPWGSLLLSHNQTWLEPGSSGRDDTSQRQVRSRTAFSINQRVTARSSATLRLEHSAGSASGLGADLSWAFYGKLRGHQSSVRLSLFDRPGTRSSAGVRSRGVNVAVSMKLERDGRQLGVDVGSRASREGGNDPYASLWYRQNVDLGPVHSLGGSATLDSYGTSLAANGRFHSQALQGDAYAQSSSFNNNLSGGLNLESTLALGAGKLAMGGSNLPLEAGLIIDVESDLHGVKLRANDGQGMSAVLHPGRNIVPVTAFKSGHVRFDFDTKDVPPAQIQPLAVDYHLNRGGVGYHSVKVMRTVTVFGRLLDGQGQPLHGAHVVNDAGRTVVEVDGYFNVEMSESRPTLEIRHDTAGSCLLTLPPDNFDREDDLLIVGDQRCVPNVG
;
A
#
# COMPACT_ATOMS: atom_id res chain seq x y z
N MET A 1 -42.45 -26.37 46.49
CA MET A 1 -43.53 -27.35 46.33
C MET A 1 -43.47 -27.78 44.86
N PHE A 2 -43.22 -29.07 44.73
CA PHE A 2 -43.21 -29.93 43.50
C PHE A 2 -42.20 -29.59 42.42
N GLN A 3 -41.09 -30.28 42.26
CA GLN A 3 -40.70 -31.68 42.06
C GLN A 3 -40.90 -32.17 40.63
N PHE A 4 -39.74 -32.49 40.02
CA PHE A 4 -39.34 -33.66 39.19
C PHE A 4 -40.13 -34.06 37.93
N ALA A 5 -39.39 -34.12 36.83
CA ALA A 5 -39.09 -35.42 36.22
C ALA A 5 -38.26 -35.28 34.94
N ALA A 6 -37.03 -35.82 34.92
CA ALA A 6 -36.50 -36.51 33.75
C ALA A 6 -37.08 -37.95 33.74
N PRO A 7 -37.03 -38.77 32.71
CA PRO A 7 -35.80 -39.25 32.05
C PRO A 7 -35.93 -39.64 30.56
N GLY A 8 -34.78 -39.95 29.97
CA GLY A 8 -34.69 -41.16 29.17
C GLY A 8 -33.91 -41.09 27.86
N ARG A 9 -32.67 -41.47 27.86
CA ARG A 9 -31.94 -42.45 27.07
C ARG A 9 -32.33 -42.70 25.61
N ALA A 10 -31.36 -42.46 24.75
CA ALA A 10 -30.84 -43.34 23.68
C ALA A 10 -29.61 -42.66 23.10
N LEU A 11 -28.39 -42.94 23.37
CA LEU A 11 -27.52 -44.09 23.19
C LEU A 11 -27.78 -44.80 21.86
N ALA A 12 -26.83 -44.59 20.99
CA ALA A 12 -26.12 -45.63 20.24
C ALA A 12 -25.30 -45.01 19.12
N VAL A 13 -23.97 -45.03 19.32
CA VAL A 13 -23.04 -45.89 18.54
C VAL A 13 -22.96 -45.53 17.05
N TRP A 14 -21.90 -44.85 16.69
CA TRP A 14 -21.06 -45.21 15.56
C TRP A 14 -19.63 -44.81 15.83
N LEU A 15 -18.96 -45.71 16.60
CA LEU A 15 -17.52 -45.98 16.51
C LEU A 15 -17.38 -47.05 15.43
N LEU A 16 -16.59 -46.74 14.42
CA LEU A 16 -15.72 -47.69 13.68
C LEU A 16 -15.56 -47.13 12.26
N GLY A 17 -14.35 -46.62 12.02
CA GLY A 17 -13.87 -46.19 10.70
C GLY A 17 -12.52 -45.52 10.81
N ALA A 18 -11.64 -46.12 11.65
CA ALA A 18 -10.22 -45.87 11.54
C ALA A 18 -9.73 -46.60 10.27
N ALA A 19 -9.71 -45.86 9.18
CA ALA A 19 -8.96 -46.28 7.98
C ALA A 19 -7.86 -45.24 7.80
N CYS A 20 -6.63 -45.75 7.90
CA CYS A 20 -5.40 -45.15 7.50
C CYS A 20 -5.52 -44.26 6.28
N LEU A 21 -5.43 -42.95 6.50
CA LEU A 21 -4.97 -42.00 5.51
C LEU A 21 -3.64 -41.49 6.04
N MET A 22 -2.57 -42.16 5.63
CA MET A 22 -1.26 -41.56 5.63
C MET A 22 -1.37 -40.19 4.99
N PRO A 23 -0.71 -39.15 5.52
CA PRO A 23 -0.47 -37.98 4.75
C PRO A 23 0.36 -38.41 3.54
N LEU A 24 -0.22 -38.39 2.35
CA LEU A 24 0.54 -38.15 1.17
C LEU A 24 1.20 -36.80 1.40
N GLU A 25 2.48 -36.84 1.79
CA GLU A 25 3.41 -35.79 1.48
C GLU A 25 3.30 -35.64 -0.03
N VAL A 26 2.49 -34.72 -0.46
CA VAL A 26 2.64 -34.05 -1.74
C VAL A 26 4.00 -33.37 -1.60
N LEU A 27 5.04 -34.08 -2.02
CA LEU A 27 6.23 -33.48 -2.56
C LEU A 27 5.68 -32.50 -3.60
N ALA A 28 5.48 -31.25 -3.19
CA ALA A 28 5.50 -30.16 -4.12
C ALA A 28 6.91 -30.23 -4.71
N GLU A 29 7.05 -30.94 -5.81
CA GLU A 29 8.11 -30.66 -6.77
C GLU A 29 8.02 -29.13 -6.95
N ARG A 30 8.93 -28.42 -6.30
CA ARG A 30 9.32 -27.09 -6.76
C ARG A 30 9.74 -27.37 -8.20
N ALA A 31 8.84 -27.10 -9.12
CA ALA A 31 9.20 -26.89 -10.49
C ALA A 31 10.20 -25.72 -10.44
N SER A 32 11.46 -26.05 -10.30
CA SER A 32 12.53 -25.17 -10.69
C SER A 32 12.23 -24.89 -12.16
N SER A 33 11.80 -23.71 -12.48
CA SER A 33 11.81 -23.22 -13.84
C SER A 33 13.26 -22.93 -14.23
N ALA A 34 14.11 -23.96 -14.14
CA ALA A 34 15.30 -23.98 -14.93
C ALA A 34 14.79 -23.91 -16.38
N ILE A 35 14.99 -22.76 -17.00
CA ILE A 35 14.77 -22.64 -18.44
C ILE A 35 15.78 -23.61 -19.04
N ASP A 36 15.31 -24.82 -19.30
CA ASP A 36 15.98 -25.76 -20.17
C ASP A 36 15.99 -25.08 -21.55
N LEU A 37 17.16 -24.68 -22.02
CA LEU A 37 17.33 -24.11 -23.36
C LEU A 37 16.73 -25.03 -24.46
N ASN A 38 16.48 -26.30 -24.14
CA ASN A 38 15.76 -27.27 -24.99
C ASN A 38 14.22 -27.13 -24.93
N THR A 39 13.64 -26.39 -24.00
CA THR A 39 12.17 -26.18 -23.88
C THR A 39 11.64 -24.96 -24.63
N PHE A 40 12.47 -24.00 -24.99
CA PHE A 40 12.11 -23.03 -26.04
C PHE A 40 12.06 -23.80 -27.36
N GLY A 41 10.88 -23.98 -27.88
CA GLY A 41 10.60 -24.73 -29.07
C GLY A 41 11.68 -24.49 -30.14
N ARG A 42 12.41 -25.56 -30.46
CA ARG A 42 13.55 -25.67 -31.35
C ARG A 42 13.91 -24.36 -32.05
N LEU A 43 14.97 -23.72 -31.57
CA LEU A 43 15.64 -22.69 -32.35
C LEU A 43 15.83 -23.30 -33.76
N PRO A 44 15.56 -22.58 -34.85
CA PRO A 44 15.85 -23.06 -36.18
C PRO A 44 17.30 -23.53 -36.23
N GLU A 45 17.56 -24.68 -36.92
CA GLU A 45 18.91 -25.29 -36.98
C GLU A 45 20.01 -24.30 -37.39
N ASP A 46 19.65 -23.32 -38.20
CA ASP A 46 20.56 -22.24 -38.62
C ASP A 46 20.95 -21.29 -37.47
N PHE A 47 20.07 -21.08 -36.47
CA PHE A 47 20.37 -20.26 -35.29
C PHE A 47 21.21 -21.01 -34.23
N GLU A 48 21.09 -22.31 -34.12
CA GLU A 48 21.86 -23.11 -33.16
C GLU A 48 23.37 -22.97 -33.37
N ALA A 49 23.82 -22.91 -34.64
CA ALA A 49 25.22 -22.78 -34.98
C ALA A 49 25.83 -21.44 -34.58
N HIS A 50 25.00 -20.39 -34.49
CA HIS A 50 25.42 -19.02 -34.15
C HIS A 50 25.24 -18.70 -32.66
N PHE A 51 24.62 -19.57 -31.88
CA PHE A 51 24.32 -19.34 -30.47
C PHE A 51 25.13 -20.23 -29.52
N PHE A 52 25.32 -21.49 -29.87
CA PHE A 52 26.09 -22.44 -29.07
C PHE A 52 27.55 -22.51 -29.49
N ASP A 53 28.42 -22.66 -28.49
CA ASP A 53 29.88 -22.81 -28.65
C ASP A 53 30.58 -21.60 -29.28
N VAL A 54 29.92 -20.44 -29.23
CA VAL A 54 30.44 -19.13 -29.68
C VAL A 54 30.46 -18.14 -28.52
N PRO A 55 31.42 -17.17 -28.50
CA PRO A 55 31.42 -16.12 -27.50
C PRO A 55 30.21 -15.21 -27.63
N LEU A 56 29.41 -15.08 -26.57
CA LEU A 56 28.26 -14.20 -26.45
C LEU A 56 28.54 -13.10 -25.43
N ALA A 57 28.19 -11.86 -25.75
CA ALA A 57 28.22 -10.76 -24.81
C ALA A 57 26.99 -10.80 -23.90
N VAL A 58 27.20 -10.84 -22.60
CA VAL A 58 26.14 -10.93 -21.62
C VAL A 58 26.36 -9.97 -20.47
N ARG A 59 25.26 -9.49 -19.91
CA ARG A 59 25.21 -8.82 -18.62
C ARG A 59 25.32 -9.87 -17.52
N VAL A 60 26.26 -9.74 -16.60
CA VAL A 60 26.42 -10.66 -15.47
C VAL A 60 25.93 -10.01 -14.19
N GLU A 61 25.04 -10.70 -13.50
CA GLU A 61 24.54 -10.29 -12.19
C GLU A 61 24.83 -11.35 -11.13
N LEU A 62 25.22 -10.89 -9.94
CA LEU A 62 25.43 -11.72 -8.77
C LEU A 62 24.42 -11.31 -7.69
N ASP A 63 23.51 -12.22 -7.31
CA ASP A 63 22.47 -11.95 -6.32
C ASP A 63 21.69 -10.66 -6.65
N GLN A 64 21.29 -10.50 -7.93
CA GLN A 64 20.59 -9.35 -8.51
C GLN A 64 21.41 -8.03 -8.56
N ARG A 65 22.72 -8.09 -8.35
CA ARG A 65 23.59 -6.91 -8.48
C ARG A 65 24.43 -7.02 -9.73
N TYR A 66 24.56 -5.91 -10.43
CA TYR A 66 25.37 -5.82 -11.62
C TYR A 66 26.85 -6.04 -11.31
N LEU A 67 27.40 -7.11 -11.84
CA LEU A 67 28.79 -7.49 -11.67
C LEU A 67 29.68 -6.94 -12.81
N GLY A 68 29.10 -6.81 -13.98
CA GLY A 68 29.76 -6.33 -15.19
C GLY A 68 29.22 -7.00 -16.45
N ASP A 69 29.59 -6.47 -17.60
CA ASP A 69 29.36 -7.16 -18.86
C ASP A 69 30.53 -8.08 -19.16
N ALA A 70 30.26 -9.26 -19.71
CA ALA A 70 31.26 -10.27 -19.93
C ALA A 70 31.00 -11.07 -21.22
N MET A 71 32.05 -11.69 -21.71
CA MET A 71 31.95 -12.71 -22.78
C MET A 71 31.76 -14.08 -22.16
N VAL A 72 30.74 -14.82 -22.59
CA VAL A 72 30.47 -16.19 -22.16
C VAL A 72 30.30 -17.12 -23.36
N VAL A 73 30.57 -18.38 -23.15
CA VAL A 73 30.27 -19.43 -24.11
C VAL A 73 29.20 -20.34 -23.53
N LEU A 74 28.09 -20.49 -24.22
CA LEU A 74 27.03 -21.43 -23.89
C LEU A 74 27.23 -22.72 -24.73
N SER A 75 27.30 -23.85 -24.09
CA SER A 75 27.43 -25.13 -24.82
C SER A 75 26.08 -25.86 -24.92
N ARG A 76 25.94 -26.76 -25.91
CA ARG A 76 24.71 -27.52 -26.14
C ARG A 76 24.33 -28.49 -25.01
N ASP A 77 25.24 -28.76 -24.09
CA ASP A 77 25.02 -29.54 -22.89
C ASP A 77 24.63 -28.72 -21.69
N ASN A 78 24.06 -27.51 -21.93
CA ASN A 78 23.60 -26.57 -20.90
C ASN A 78 24.70 -26.11 -19.93
N ARG A 79 25.89 -25.86 -20.45
CA ARG A 79 26.98 -25.27 -19.67
C ARG A 79 27.25 -23.85 -20.10
N VAL A 80 27.66 -23.06 -19.14
CA VAL A 80 28.14 -21.68 -19.35
C VAL A 80 29.58 -21.57 -18.90
N GLN A 81 30.42 -21.03 -19.75
CA GLN A 81 31.80 -20.67 -19.45
C GLN A 81 31.96 -19.15 -19.57
N LEU A 82 32.49 -18.49 -18.52
CA LEU A 82 32.76 -17.06 -18.52
C LEU A 82 34.22 -16.86 -18.94
N LEU A 83 34.44 -16.19 -20.05
CA LEU A 83 35.75 -15.94 -20.60
C LEU A 83 36.44 -14.73 -19.96
N ALA A 84 35.83 -13.56 -20.03
CA ALA A 84 36.36 -12.33 -19.50
C ALA A 84 35.25 -11.27 -19.28
N PHE A 85 35.43 -10.40 -18.28
CA PHE A 85 34.63 -9.19 -18.17
C PHE A 85 35.13 -8.14 -19.17
N THR A 86 34.21 -7.54 -19.91
CA THR A 86 34.52 -6.55 -20.98
C THR A 86 34.22 -5.13 -20.57
N ASP A 87 33.18 -4.92 -19.76
CA ASP A 87 32.83 -3.62 -19.20
C ASP A 87 32.42 -3.75 -17.73
N THR A 88 33.02 -2.90 -16.89
CA THR A 88 32.81 -2.91 -15.43
C THR A 88 32.64 -1.50 -14.88
N GLU A 89 32.53 -0.46 -15.74
CA GLU A 89 32.47 0.94 -15.30
C GLU A 89 31.26 1.22 -14.39
N GLN A 90 30.14 0.56 -14.66
CA GLN A 90 28.89 0.75 -13.88
C GLN A 90 28.75 -0.20 -12.69
N SER A 91 29.75 -1.07 -12.47
CA SER A 91 29.70 -2.05 -11.38
C SER A 91 30.20 -1.43 -10.06
N ALA A 92 29.34 -1.47 -9.04
CA ALA A 92 29.72 -1.09 -7.67
C ALA A 92 30.54 -2.18 -6.94
N GLU A 93 30.64 -3.38 -7.51
CA GLU A 93 31.29 -4.52 -6.88
C GLU A 93 32.82 -4.48 -7.07
N PRO A 94 33.61 -4.97 -6.08
CA PRO A 94 35.05 -4.92 -6.17
C PRO A 94 35.65 -5.83 -7.25
N ALA A 95 36.75 -5.43 -7.86
CA ALA A 95 37.45 -6.19 -8.90
C ALA A 95 37.83 -7.61 -8.47
N THR A 96 38.18 -7.79 -7.19
CA THR A 96 38.49 -9.11 -6.61
C THR A 96 37.32 -10.09 -6.68
N LEU A 97 36.09 -9.62 -6.54
CA LEU A 97 34.90 -10.46 -6.65
C LEU A 97 34.65 -10.90 -8.09
N ARG A 98 34.87 -10.01 -9.06
CA ARG A 98 34.79 -10.32 -10.48
C ARG A 98 35.81 -11.39 -10.89
N GLN A 99 37.06 -11.22 -10.49
CA GLN A 99 38.12 -12.20 -10.75
C GLN A 99 37.80 -13.56 -10.14
N LEU A 100 37.26 -13.57 -8.94
CA LEU A 100 36.85 -14.80 -8.27
C LEU A 100 35.78 -15.55 -9.06
N TRP A 101 34.72 -14.88 -9.53
CA TRP A 101 33.66 -15.51 -10.30
C TRP A 101 34.13 -15.88 -11.71
N GLN A 102 35.01 -15.13 -12.34
CA GLN A 102 35.63 -15.50 -13.59
C GLN A 102 36.37 -16.83 -13.47
N GLN A 103 37.25 -17.00 -12.48
CA GLN A 103 37.96 -18.24 -12.21
C GLN A 103 37.04 -19.46 -11.97
N ARG A 104 35.92 -19.22 -11.27
CA ARG A 104 34.94 -20.27 -10.95
C ARG A 104 34.14 -20.76 -12.15
N LEU A 105 33.91 -19.91 -13.11
CA LEU A 105 33.13 -20.19 -14.32
C LEU A 105 34.01 -20.46 -15.52
N GLU A 106 35.32 -20.28 -15.45
CA GLU A 106 36.27 -20.56 -16.54
C GLU A 106 36.26 -22.02 -16.98
N GLY A 107 36.04 -22.95 -16.07
CA GLY A 107 35.95 -24.39 -16.34
C GLY A 107 34.60 -24.87 -16.89
N GLY A 108 33.67 -23.98 -17.15
CA GLY A 108 32.32 -24.29 -17.58
C GLY A 108 31.43 -24.87 -16.44
N ARG A 109 30.26 -24.31 -16.21
CA ARG A 109 29.30 -24.78 -15.20
C ARG A 109 27.93 -25.04 -15.80
N MET A 110 27.20 -26.00 -15.23
CA MET A 110 25.83 -26.29 -15.65
C MET A 110 24.91 -25.14 -15.34
N LEU A 111 24.04 -24.79 -16.29
CA LEU A 111 22.90 -23.90 -16.05
C LEU A 111 21.86 -24.62 -15.20
N GLY A 112 21.11 -23.85 -14.40
CA GLY A 112 20.14 -24.37 -13.45
C GLY A 112 20.70 -24.51 -12.04
N ASP A 113 20.05 -25.31 -11.21
CA ASP A 113 20.42 -25.54 -9.81
C ASP A 113 21.77 -26.24 -9.67
N CYS A 114 22.61 -25.68 -8.81
CA CYS A 114 23.89 -26.28 -8.51
C CYS A 114 23.73 -27.42 -7.50
N LEU A 115 23.75 -28.70 -8.00
CA LEU A 115 23.53 -29.89 -7.16
C LEU A 115 24.81 -30.54 -6.62
N GLN A 116 25.96 -30.35 -7.29
CA GLN A 116 27.23 -30.95 -6.90
C GLN A 116 28.41 -30.02 -7.13
N ASN A 117 29.37 -30.02 -6.18
CA ASN A 117 30.59 -29.20 -6.24
C ASN A 117 30.33 -27.71 -6.43
N CYS A 118 29.36 -27.17 -5.70
CA CYS A 118 28.95 -25.78 -5.78
C CYS A 118 30.01 -24.86 -5.14
N PRO A 119 30.66 -23.98 -5.90
CA PRO A 119 31.65 -23.06 -5.33
C PRO A 119 30.99 -22.00 -4.47
N ASP A 120 31.50 -21.81 -3.27
CA ASP A 120 31.20 -20.72 -2.33
C ASP A 120 29.69 -20.38 -2.22
N GLY A 121 28.88 -21.41 -2.09
CA GLY A 121 27.46 -21.25 -1.87
C GLY A 121 26.64 -20.89 -3.11
N LEU A 122 27.18 -21.12 -4.33
CA LEU A 122 26.41 -21.01 -5.57
C LEU A 122 25.20 -21.95 -5.51
N GLN A 123 24.02 -21.40 -5.68
CA GLN A 123 22.77 -22.14 -5.69
C GLN A 123 22.27 -22.43 -7.10
N ALA A 124 22.33 -21.43 -7.98
CA ALA A 124 21.86 -21.57 -9.35
C ALA A 124 22.58 -20.60 -10.29
N ILE A 125 22.67 -21.00 -11.55
CA ILE A 125 23.08 -20.16 -12.68
C ILE A 125 21.93 -20.12 -13.66
N HIS A 126 21.43 -18.93 -13.95
CA HIS A 126 20.32 -18.73 -14.87
C HIS A 126 20.77 -17.86 -16.04
N TYR A 127 20.42 -18.23 -17.25
CA TYR A 127 20.64 -17.45 -18.46
C TYR A 127 19.30 -17.02 -19.09
N SER A 128 19.14 -15.73 -19.32
CA SER A 128 17.99 -15.16 -20.02
C SER A 128 18.38 -14.78 -21.44
N LEU A 129 17.83 -15.50 -22.41
CA LEU A 129 18.06 -15.22 -23.84
C LEU A 129 17.50 -13.83 -24.22
N ALA A 130 16.30 -13.50 -23.74
CA ALA A 130 15.63 -12.27 -24.09
C ALA A 130 16.40 -11.00 -23.62
N ASN A 131 17.15 -11.12 -22.53
CA ASN A 131 17.88 -10.01 -21.93
C ASN A 131 19.40 -10.11 -22.12
N SER A 132 19.91 -11.18 -22.75
CA SER A 132 21.34 -11.53 -22.80
C SER A 132 21.99 -11.41 -21.43
N GLN A 133 21.35 -12.00 -20.40
CA GLN A 133 21.73 -11.83 -19.00
C GLN A 133 22.08 -13.16 -18.36
N LEU A 134 23.22 -13.22 -17.69
CA LEU A 134 23.67 -14.32 -16.84
C LEU A 134 23.50 -13.94 -15.37
N SER A 135 22.61 -14.62 -14.66
CA SER A 135 22.34 -14.41 -13.24
C SER A 135 22.94 -15.52 -12.41
N LEU A 136 23.81 -15.14 -11.47
CA LEU A 136 24.43 -16.02 -10.48
C LEU A 136 23.71 -15.84 -9.15
N LEU A 137 23.14 -16.92 -8.62
CA LEU A 137 22.46 -16.91 -7.33
C LEU A 137 23.28 -17.68 -6.30
N THR A 138 23.56 -17.08 -5.15
CA THR A 138 24.33 -17.73 -4.08
C THR A 138 23.52 -17.84 -2.80
N SER A 139 23.92 -18.75 -1.90
CA SER A 139 23.34 -18.87 -0.56
C SER A 139 23.51 -17.61 0.31
N ASN A 140 24.35 -16.67 -0.10
CA ASN A 140 24.56 -15.43 0.61
C ASN A 140 23.40 -14.42 0.34
N ALA A 141 22.67 -14.55 -0.78
CA ALA A 141 21.47 -13.77 -1.02
C ALA A 141 20.42 -14.05 0.04
N GLU A 142 20.14 -15.31 0.33
CA GLU A 142 19.18 -15.70 1.36
C GLU A 142 19.66 -15.37 2.79
N LYS A 143 20.97 -15.59 3.07
CA LYS A 143 21.51 -15.31 4.42
C LYS A 143 21.56 -13.82 4.77
N ARG A 144 21.81 -12.94 3.80
CA ARG A 144 21.82 -11.49 4.05
C ARG A 144 20.44 -10.91 4.33
N GLU A 145 19.36 -11.50 3.80
CA GLU A 145 17.99 -11.08 4.12
C GLU A 145 17.50 -11.63 5.47
N GLN A 146 17.98 -12.81 5.89
CA GLN A 146 17.51 -13.45 7.14
C GLN A 146 18.22 -12.94 8.40
N ASP A 147 19.43 -12.39 8.32
CA ASP A 147 20.21 -11.97 9.49
C ASP A 147 19.98 -10.52 9.93
N ALA A 148 19.32 -9.71 9.15
CA ALA A 148 19.02 -8.33 9.52
C ALA A 148 17.59 -8.19 10.06
N LEU A 149 17.45 -8.08 11.39
CA LEU A 149 16.16 -7.83 12.04
C LEU A 149 15.59 -6.45 11.66
N PHE A 150 16.46 -5.50 11.33
CA PHE A 150 16.11 -4.14 10.93
C PHE A 150 16.71 -3.78 9.57
N HIS A 151 15.97 -3.05 8.77
CA HIS A 151 16.50 -2.41 7.58
C HIS A 151 17.58 -1.40 7.96
N ARG A 152 18.66 -1.33 7.20
CA ARG A 152 19.68 -0.31 7.39
C ARG A 152 19.15 1.03 6.92
N LEU A 153 19.49 2.09 7.64
CA LEU A 153 19.22 3.45 7.16
C LEU A 153 20.08 3.73 5.92
N PRO A 154 19.57 4.51 4.95
CA PRO A 154 20.35 4.91 3.77
C PRO A 154 21.58 5.70 4.20
N GLU A 155 22.75 5.33 3.65
CA GLU A 155 24.03 6.03 3.93
C GLU A 155 24.03 7.45 3.36
N GLN A 156 23.36 7.64 2.23
CA GLN A 156 23.19 8.93 1.57
C GLN A 156 21.70 9.18 1.34
N SER A 157 21.02 9.67 2.36
CA SER A 157 19.64 10.12 2.17
C SER A 157 19.67 11.54 1.63
N GLY A 158 19.37 11.72 0.35
CA GLY A 158 19.17 13.04 -0.25
C GLY A 158 18.07 13.80 0.48
N ALA A 159 18.17 15.14 0.52
CA ALA A 159 17.08 15.97 1.02
C ALA A 159 15.85 15.80 0.12
N GLY A 160 14.69 15.59 0.72
CA GLY A 160 13.42 15.43 0.01
C GLY A 160 12.26 16.05 0.77
N LEU A 161 11.21 16.38 0.03
CA LEU A 161 9.93 16.81 0.59
C LEU A 161 8.80 16.24 -0.25
N LEU A 162 7.88 15.56 0.42
CA LEU A 162 6.60 15.11 -0.11
C LEU A 162 5.50 15.92 0.55
N LEU A 163 4.67 16.59 -0.23
CA LEU A 163 3.53 17.36 0.25
C LEU A 163 2.25 16.79 -0.35
N ARG A 164 1.43 16.19 0.47
CA ARG A 164 0.12 15.68 0.11
C ARG A 164 -0.93 16.73 0.43
N ASN A 165 -1.75 17.05 -0.56
CA ASN A 165 -2.82 18.02 -0.47
C ASN A 165 -4.15 17.29 -0.63
N GLN A 166 -5.11 17.60 0.25
CA GLN A 166 -6.47 17.12 0.16
C GLN A 166 -7.42 18.32 0.26
N LEU A 167 -8.32 18.43 -0.71
CA LEU A 167 -9.38 19.45 -0.71
C LEU A 167 -10.72 18.74 -0.74
N ASN A 168 -11.56 19.02 0.23
CA ASN A 168 -12.95 18.58 0.26
C ASN A 168 -13.84 19.81 0.29
N LEU A 169 -14.70 19.97 -0.70
CA LEU A 169 -15.69 21.02 -0.78
C LEU A 169 -17.07 20.39 -0.84
N VAL A 170 -17.99 20.88 -0.05
CA VAL A 170 -19.38 20.45 -0.04
C VAL A 170 -20.28 21.69 -0.06
N ASN A 171 -21.23 21.71 -0.97
CA ASN A 171 -22.29 22.69 -1.03
C ASN A 171 -23.61 21.99 -0.74
N ASP A 172 -24.35 22.42 0.26
CA ASP A 172 -25.65 21.86 0.64
C ASP A 172 -26.83 22.57 -0.06
N GLY A 173 -26.54 23.47 -1.01
CA GLY A 173 -27.50 24.32 -1.69
C GLY A 173 -27.66 25.70 -1.04
N ASN A 174 -27.31 25.86 0.22
CA ASN A 174 -27.38 27.15 0.94
C ASN A 174 -25.99 27.66 1.34
N GLN A 175 -25.13 26.76 1.75
CA GLN A 175 -23.80 27.08 2.27
C GLN A 175 -22.74 26.16 1.65
N THR A 176 -21.54 26.72 1.51
CA THR A 176 -20.38 25.92 1.11
C THR A 176 -19.47 25.73 2.31
N THR A 177 -19.25 24.46 2.64
CA THR A 177 -18.25 24.04 3.62
C THR A 177 -17.02 23.53 2.90
N GLY A 178 -15.88 23.66 3.52
CA GLY A 178 -14.63 23.20 2.90
C GLY A 178 -13.61 22.78 3.93
N ARG A 179 -12.78 21.83 3.51
CA ARG A 179 -11.62 21.39 4.28
C ARG A 179 -10.41 21.28 3.36
N ILE A 180 -9.31 21.84 3.78
CA ILE A 180 -8.00 21.65 3.16
C ILE A 180 -7.11 20.96 4.19
N GLY A 181 -6.61 19.80 3.84
CA GLY A 181 -5.59 19.06 4.60
C GLY A 181 -4.24 19.12 3.88
N LEU A 182 -3.20 19.41 4.63
CA LEU A 182 -1.82 19.48 4.16
C LEU A 182 -0.97 18.54 5.02
N LEU A 183 -0.41 17.50 4.40
CA LEU A 183 0.51 16.58 5.06
C LEU A 183 1.87 16.66 4.37
N GLY A 184 2.84 17.30 5.02
CA GLY A 184 4.21 17.39 4.57
C GLY A 184 5.09 16.36 5.26
N GLN A 185 5.88 15.62 4.50
CA GLN A 185 6.92 14.73 4.99
C GLN A 185 8.23 15.11 4.32
N GLY A 186 9.23 15.43 5.11
CA GLY A 186 10.55 15.79 4.60
C GLY A 186 11.63 14.91 5.19
N ASN A 187 12.73 14.82 4.47
CA ASN A 187 13.95 14.19 4.93
C ASN A 187 15.14 15.14 4.78
N LEU A 188 15.91 15.26 5.83
CA LEU A 188 17.18 15.95 5.81
C LEU A 188 18.23 15.11 6.57
N HIS A 189 19.17 14.52 5.86
CA HIS A 189 20.08 13.51 6.40
C HIS A 189 19.28 12.36 7.07
N ASN A 190 19.56 12.07 8.35
CA ASN A 190 18.88 11.01 9.10
C ASN A 190 17.65 11.49 9.88
N TRP A 191 17.25 12.75 9.67
CA TRP A 191 16.06 13.32 10.30
C TRP A 191 14.89 13.32 9.33
N THR A 192 13.78 12.74 9.76
CA THR A 192 12.47 12.83 9.11
C THR A 192 11.70 13.96 9.75
N THR A 193 11.12 14.84 8.96
CA THR A 193 10.22 15.88 9.43
C THR A 193 8.79 15.57 8.99
N LEU A 194 7.82 15.89 9.84
CA LEU A 194 6.40 15.76 9.54
C LEU A 194 5.67 17.04 9.95
N ALA A 195 4.86 17.55 9.01
CA ALA A 195 3.96 18.66 9.23
C ALA A 195 2.55 18.26 8.79
N ASP A 196 1.57 18.31 9.68
CA ASP A 196 0.16 18.02 9.40
C ASP A 196 -0.66 19.24 9.81
N ALA A 197 -1.26 19.90 8.84
CA ALA A 197 -2.06 21.09 9.02
C ALA A 197 -3.42 20.95 8.33
N ARG A 198 -4.41 21.61 8.91
CA ARG A 198 -5.77 21.60 8.42
C ARG A 198 -6.38 23.00 8.45
N VAL A 199 -7.14 23.30 7.41
CA VAL A 199 -7.98 24.49 7.33
C VAL A 199 -9.41 24.04 7.06
N ASP A 200 -10.34 24.42 7.94
CA ASP A 200 -11.75 24.10 7.82
C ASP A 200 -12.58 25.37 7.68
N ARG A 201 -13.57 25.35 6.83
CA ARG A 201 -14.64 26.32 6.78
C ARG A 201 -15.93 25.66 7.26
N SER A 202 -16.39 26.04 8.44
CA SER A 202 -17.62 25.51 9.04
C SER A 202 -18.83 26.38 8.66
N PRO A 203 -20.04 25.81 8.62
CA PRO A 203 -21.27 26.54 8.40
C PRO A 203 -21.76 27.35 9.64
N SER A 204 -20.90 27.65 10.60
CA SER A 204 -21.28 28.53 11.73
C SER A 204 -21.69 29.91 11.25
N GLU A 205 -22.58 30.59 11.98
CA GLU A 205 -23.22 31.84 11.61
C GLU A 205 -22.27 32.98 11.19
N GLN A 206 -20.97 32.86 11.45
CA GLN A 206 -19.96 33.83 11.09
C GLN A 206 -19.04 33.39 9.92
N GLY A 207 -19.13 32.15 9.42
CA GLY A 207 -18.41 31.68 8.21
C GLY A 207 -16.89 31.71 8.32
N ASP A 208 -16.33 31.72 9.52
CA ASP A 208 -14.91 31.90 9.76
C ASP A 208 -14.10 30.69 9.36
N MET A 209 -12.97 30.93 8.73
CA MET A 209 -11.97 29.90 8.46
C MET A 209 -11.26 29.54 9.75
N ARG A 210 -11.26 28.23 10.08
CA ARG A 210 -10.50 27.66 11.19
C ARG A 210 -9.28 26.95 10.65
N TYR A 211 -8.12 27.30 11.17
CA TYR A 211 -6.88 26.60 10.87
C TYR A 211 -6.32 25.94 12.13
N ARG A 212 -5.69 24.81 11.95
CA ARG A 212 -5.10 24.02 13.03
C ARG A 212 -3.89 23.26 12.54
N MET A 213 -2.79 23.37 13.28
CA MET A 213 -1.67 22.46 13.17
C MET A 213 -1.94 21.22 14.03
N ASN A 214 -1.94 20.03 13.44
CA ASN A 214 -2.12 18.78 14.17
C ASN A 214 -0.77 18.25 14.69
N GLN A 215 0.27 18.31 13.84
CA GLN A 215 1.61 17.85 14.18
C GLN A 215 2.66 18.68 13.42
N LEU A 216 3.79 18.93 14.07
CA LEU A 216 4.98 19.54 13.47
C LEU A 216 6.19 19.08 14.26
N TYR A 217 6.88 18.05 13.79
CA TYR A 217 8.02 17.49 14.50
C TYR A 217 9.13 17.02 13.57
N ALA A 218 10.30 16.84 14.16
CA ALA A 218 11.43 16.14 13.58
C ALA A 218 11.69 14.85 14.36
N GLU A 219 12.00 13.76 13.65
CA GLU A 219 12.23 12.43 14.21
C GLU A 219 13.51 11.83 13.64
N SER A 220 14.33 11.25 14.51
CA SER A 220 15.49 10.45 14.14
C SER A 220 15.27 9.02 14.60
N LEU A 221 15.49 8.07 13.69
CA LEU A 221 15.38 6.62 13.94
C LEU A 221 16.78 6.03 14.14
N GLN A 222 16.89 5.13 15.12
CA GLN A 222 18.10 4.36 15.39
C GLN A 222 17.67 2.92 15.69
N GLU A 223 17.76 2.04 14.70
CA GLU A 223 17.33 0.64 14.80
C GLU A 223 15.93 0.49 15.42
N ALA A 224 15.86 0.03 16.67
CA ALA A 224 14.62 -0.20 17.41
C ALA A 224 14.09 1.03 18.16
N HIS A 225 14.68 2.21 18.02
CA HIS A 225 14.35 3.39 18.79
C HIS A 225 14.11 4.61 17.93
N PHE A 226 13.29 5.54 18.41
CA PHE A 226 13.15 6.86 17.81
C PHE A 226 13.32 7.96 18.85
N PHE A 227 13.82 9.07 18.39
CA PHE A 227 13.84 10.34 19.13
C PHE A 227 13.07 11.38 18.34
N ARG A 228 12.12 12.06 18.99
CA ARG A 228 11.25 13.06 18.36
C ARG A 228 11.29 14.35 19.16
N LEU A 229 11.36 15.46 18.41
CA LEU A 229 11.34 16.81 18.94
C LEU A 229 10.30 17.63 18.17
N GLY A 230 9.48 18.38 18.88
CA GLY A 230 8.51 19.29 18.28
C GLY A 230 7.12 19.15 18.82
N TYR A 231 6.13 19.41 17.99
CA TYR A 231 4.71 19.38 18.30
C TYR A 231 4.09 18.08 17.78
N PHE A 232 3.67 17.20 18.68
CA PHE A 232 3.25 15.85 18.33
C PHE A 232 2.10 15.34 19.21
N SER A 233 1.45 14.30 18.73
CA SER A 233 0.54 13.47 19.53
C SER A 233 1.32 12.32 20.15
N THR A 234 1.13 12.08 21.45
CA THR A 234 1.78 11.02 22.21
C THR A 234 1.05 9.69 22.00
N GLY A 235 1.02 9.20 20.77
CA GLY A 235 0.38 7.94 20.43
C GLY A 235 1.17 6.70 20.83
N ALA A 236 0.57 5.53 20.61
CA ALA A 236 1.18 4.22 20.88
C ALA A 236 2.17 3.78 19.79
N GLN A 237 2.90 4.70 19.17
CA GLN A 237 3.89 4.37 18.15
C GLN A 237 4.96 3.42 18.71
N GLY A 238 5.26 2.34 18.03
CA GLY A 238 6.22 1.33 18.48
C GLY A 238 5.76 0.44 19.63
N LEU A 239 4.57 0.68 20.17
CA LEU A 239 3.94 -0.13 21.21
C LEU A 239 2.86 -1.03 20.62
N VAL A 240 2.65 -2.20 21.20
CA VAL A 240 1.64 -3.17 20.72
C VAL A 240 0.25 -2.63 20.99
N ARG A 241 -0.09 -2.43 22.26
CA ARG A 241 -1.38 -1.89 22.69
C ARG A 241 -1.23 -1.17 24.03
N GLN A 242 -1.99 -0.10 24.18
CA GLN A 242 -2.04 0.64 25.42
C GLN A 242 -3.47 0.67 25.98
N PRO A 243 -3.64 0.70 27.32
CA PRO A 243 -4.94 0.86 27.92
C PRO A 243 -5.58 2.20 27.48
N ALA A 244 -6.87 2.19 27.21
CA ALA A 244 -7.63 3.39 26.96
C ALA A 244 -7.80 4.16 28.28
N LEU A 245 -7.15 5.30 28.42
CA LEU A 245 -7.25 6.13 29.63
C LEU A 245 -8.45 7.06 29.55
N LEU A 246 -9.04 7.34 30.71
CA LEU A 246 -10.13 8.32 30.84
C LEU A 246 -9.59 9.75 30.87
N GLY A 247 -10.37 10.71 30.37
CA GLY A 247 -10.06 12.12 30.44
C GLY A 247 -9.39 12.69 29.21
N ARG A 248 -8.68 13.80 29.41
CA ARG A 248 -7.97 14.48 28.33
C ARG A 248 -6.78 13.64 27.88
N ARG A 249 -6.51 13.69 26.59
CA ARG A 249 -5.37 13.02 25.97
C ARG A 249 -4.31 14.07 25.64
N PRO A 250 -3.02 13.74 25.77
CA PRO A 250 -1.93 14.66 25.44
C PRO A 250 -1.71 14.73 23.91
N ASP A 251 -2.78 15.02 23.16
CA ASP A 251 -2.78 14.94 21.68
C ASP A 251 -2.00 16.09 21.02
N SER A 252 -1.69 17.14 21.79
CA SER A 252 -1.08 18.38 21.29
C SER A 252 0.07 18.76 22.22
N THR A 253 1.15 17.98 22.18
CA THR A 253 2.33 18.16 23.04
C THR A 253 3.46 18.81 22.28
N LEU A 254 3.93 19.96 22.74
CA LEU A 254 5.19 20.55 22.32
C LEU A 254 6.29 20.09 23.30
N GLY A 255 7.25 19.28 22.82
CA GLY A 255 8.21 18.70 23.72
C GLY A 255 9.16 17.70 23.05
N LEU A 256 9.59 16.75 23.87
CA LEU A 256 10.50 15.66 23.50
C LEU A 256 9.83 14.31 23.72
N MET A 257 10.11 13.35 22.85
CA MET A 257 9.66 11.98 22.97
C MET A 257 10.78 11.01 22.56
N LEU A 258 10.98 9.99 23.35
CA LEU A 258 11.89 8.88 23.10
C LEU A 258 11.11 7.58 23.20
N GLY A 259 11.25 6.68 22.24
CA GLY A 259 10.50 5.44 22.27
C GLY A 259 11.05 4.35 21.37
N SER A 260 10.42 3.18 21.50
CA SER A 260 10.68 2.04 20.65
C SER A 260 10.04 2.25 19.28
N SER A 261 10.69 1.77 18.23
CA SER A 261 10.22 1.87 16.84
C SER A 261 10.31 0.53 16.12
N ASP A 262 9.25 0.19 15.41
CA ASP A 262 9.22 -0.95 14.49
C ASP A 262 9.34 -0.50 13.01
N SER A 263 9.59 0.78 12.76
CA SER A 263 9.61 1.34 11.40
C SER A 263 10.70 0.75 10.51
N LEU A 264 11.76 0.27 11.12
CA LEU A 264 12.86 -0.39 10.42
C LEU A 264 12.78 -1.92 10.43
N LEU A 265 11.78 -2.52 11.10
CA LEU A 265 11.63 -3.97 11.10
C LEU A 265 11.37 -4.50 9.69
N VAL A 266 12.05 -5.57 9.35
CA VAL A 266 11.78 -6.32 8.13
C VAL A 266 10.40 -6.98 8.25
N ASP A 267 9.50 -6.75 7.30
CA ASP A 267 8.15 -7.33 7.24
C ASP A 267 7.01 -6.60 7.99
N ASN A 268 6.70 -5.38 7.57
CA ASN A 268 5.71 -4.51 8.21
C ASN A 268 4.58 -4.07 7.26
N GLY A 269 3.64 -4.93 6.93
CA GLY A 269 2.53 -4.55 6.04
C GLY A 269 1.30 -5.45 6.07
N GLN A 270 0.62 -5.56 7.23
CA GLN A 270 -0.59 -6.38 7.33
C GLN A 270 -1.87 -5.53 7.40
N ALA A 271 -2.94 -6.02 6.75
CA ALA A 271 -4.29 -5.51 6.98
C ALA A 271 -4.74 -5.84 8.41
N SER A 272 -5.73 -5.08 8.92
CA SER A 272 -6.35 -5.42 10.21
C SER A 272 -6.93 -6.85 10.17
N ALA A 273 -6.63 -7.65 11.16
CA ALA A 273 -7.19 -8.99 11.28
C ALA A 273 -8.71 -8.97 11.51
N ILE A 274 -9.24 -7.86 12.01
CA ILE A 274 -10.67 -7.60 12.14
C ILE A 274 -11.06 -6.64 11.02
N PRO A 275 -11.83 -7.08 10.04
CA PRO A 275 -12.29 -6.20 8.99
C PRO A 275 -13.27 -5.16 9.55
N VAL A 276 -13.11 -3.93 9.13
CA VAL A 276 -13.96 -2.81 9.49
C VAL A 276 -15.00 -2.59 8.40
N TYR A 277 -16.26 -2.61 8.76
CA TYR A 277 -17.35 -2.43 7.84
C TYR A 277 -18.14 -1.15 8.13
N VAL A 278 -18.56 -0.49 7.09
CA VAL A 278 -19.54 0.61 7.13
C VAL A 278 -20.69 0.33 6.18
N THR A 279 -21.85 0.86 6.51
CA THR A 279 -23.05 0.69 5.69
C THR A 279 -23.65 2.06 5.34
N PRO A 280 -23.08 2.76 4.36
CA PRO A 280 -23.66 4.00 3.87
C PRO A 280 -25.02 3.74 3.21
N ASN A 281 -25.93 4.67 3.40
CA ASN A 281 -27.21 4.68 2.66
C ASN A 281 -27.07 5.43 1.32
N ARG A 282 -26.10 6.33 1.24
CA ARG A 282 -25.82 7.17 0.06
C ARG A 282 -24.32 7.19 -0.20
N PRO A 283 -23.88 7.59 -1.39
CA PRO A 283 -22.47 7.86 -1.62
C PRO A 283 -21.96 8.89 -0.60
N GLY A 284 -20.85 8.62 0.03
CA GLY A 284 -20.35 9.46 1.11
C GLY A 284 -18.86 9.24 1.33
N ILE A 285 -18.40 9.80 2.43
CA ILE A 285 -17.02 9.71 2.88
C ILE A 285 -17.02 9.15 4.30
N VAL A 286 -16.17 8.16 4.55
CA VAL A 286 -15.86 7.74 5.90
C VAL A 286 -14.60 8.44 6.34
N GLU A 287 -14.71 9.26 7.36
CA GLU A 287 -13.57 9.85 8.05
C GLU A 287 -13.21 8.98 9.25
N ILE A 288 -11.92 8.64 9.36
CA ILE A 288 -11.38 7.77 10.39
C ILE A 288 -10.56 8.64 11.35
N TYR A 289 -11.05 8.76 12.56
CA TYR A 289 -10.41 9.54 13.62
C TYR A 289 -9.76 8.62 14.64
N ARG A 290 -8.54 8.95 15.02
CA ARG A 290 -7.86 8.35 16.15
C ARG A 290 -7.54 9.44 17.15
N ASN A 291 -8.02 9.30 18.39
CA ASN A 291 -7.79 10.29 19.43
C ASN A 291 -8.23 11.71 19.06
N GLY A 292 -9.32 11.84 18.30
CA GLY A 292 -9.80 13.13 17.83
C GLY A 292 -9.09 13.71 16.60
N SER A 293 -8.01 13.10 16.15
CA SER A 293 -7.29 13.49 14.93
C SER A 293 -7.72 12.61 13.74
N LEU A 294 -8.02 13.22 12.60
CA LEU A 294 -8.32 12.52 11.36
C LEU A 294 -7.07 11.83 10.86
N ILE A 295 -7.09 10.51 10.78
CA ILE A 295 -5.95 9.71 10.29
C ILE A 295 -6.13 9.22 8.86
N ASN A 296 -7.37 9.10 8.39
CA ASN A 296 -7.67 8.68 7.02
C ASN A 296 -9.09 9.08 6.63
N SER A 297 -9.31 9.20 5.32
CA SER A 297 -10.63 9.49 4.73
C SER A 297 -10.79 8.63 3.48
N GLN A 298 -11.91 7.91 3.37
CA GLN A 298 -12.17 7.00 2.27
C GLN A 298 -13.55 7.24 1.67
N PRO A 299 -13.67 7.35 0.33
CA PRO A 299 -14.97 7.42 -0.32
C PRO A 299 -15.69 6.07 -0.21
N VAL A 300 -16.96 6.11 0.11
CA VAL A 300 -17.80 4.92 0.26
C VAL A 300 -19.06 5.01 -0.60
N GLN A 301 -19.52 3.86 -1.05
CA GLN A 301 -20.71 3.73 -1.85
C GLN A 301 -21.86 3.17 -1.00
N PRO A 302 -23.11 3.32 -1.41
CA PRO A 302 -24.23 2.73 -0.69
C PRO A 302 -24.07 1.22 -0.47
N GLY A 303 -24.48 0.77 0.69
CA GLY A 303 -24.43 -0.62 1.12
C GLY A 303 -23.25 -0.95 2.00
N LEU A 304 -23.13 -2.20 2.42
CA LEU A 304 -22.04 -2.67 3.28
C LEU A 304 -20.71 -2.66 2.54
N GLN A 305 -19.74 -1.93 3.02
CA GLN A 305 -18.40 -1.89 2.48
C GLN A 305 -17.35 -2.16 3.57
N ALA A 306 -16.29 -2.84 3.19
CA ALA A 306 -15.11 -2.96 4.03
C ALA A 306 -14.20 -1.74 3.80
N ILE A 307 -13.78 -1.13 4.88
CA ILE A 307 -12.78 -0.06 4.88
C ILE A 307 -11.41 -0.66 4.62
N ASP A 308 -10.61 -0.02 3.78
CA ASP A 308 -9.22 -0.44 3.57
C ASP A 308 -8.37 -0.06 4.79
N THR A 309 -8.11 -1.06 5.62
CA THR A 309 -7.33 -0.87 6.83
C THR A 309 -5.81 -0.94 6.59
N ARG A 310 -5.34 -1.35 5.41
CA ARG A 310 -3.90 -1.43 5.10
C ARG A 310 -3.23 -0.06 5.17
N VAL A 311 -3.95 0.96 4.78
CA VAL A 311 -3.51 2.37 4.80
C VAL A 311 -3.46 2.99 6.21
N LEU A 312 -4.01 2.30 7.20
CA LEU A 312 -4.01 2.77 8.59
C LEU A 312 -2.72 2.36 9.30
N PRO A 313 -2.28 3.13 10.29
CA PRO A 313 -1.10 2.78 11.09
C PRO A 313 -1.17 1.37 11.69
N GLY A 314 -0.03 0.72 11.86
CA GLY A 314 0.07 -0.54 12.61
C GLY A 314 -0.27 -0.36 14.08
N GLY A 315 -0.60 -1.46 14.76
CA GLY A 315 -0.96 -1.48 16.18
C GLY A 315 -2.40 -1.93 16.41
N ILE A 316 -2.77 -1.96 17.69
CA ILE A 316 -4.13 -2.24 18.13
C ILE A 316 -4.65 -0.96 18.80
N TYR A 317 -5.68 -0.38 18.24
CA TYR A 317 -6.24 0.89 18.73
C TYR A 317 -7.67 1.08 18.24
N ASP A 318 -8.41 1.88 19.01
CA ASP A 318 -9.76 2.24 18.64
C ASP A 318 -9.76 3.49 17.76
N VAL A 319 -10.63 3.48 16.77
CA VAL A 319 -10.89 4.61 15.88
C VAL A 319 -12.37 4.95 15.90
N GLU A 320 -12.65 6.23 15.77
CA GLU A 320 -13.99 6.74 15.55
C GLU A 320 -14.20 6.89 14.05
N LEU A 321 -15.16 6.16 13.51
CA LEU A 321 -15.60 6.29 12.13
C LEU A 321 -16.76 7.28 12.08
N ARG A 322 -16.63 8.31 11.27
CA ARG A 322 -17.69 9.25 10.96
C ARG A 322 -18.10 9.08 9.51
N LEU A 323 -19.32 8.70 9.30
CA LEU A 323 -19.89 8.59 7.97
C LEU A 323 -20.54 9.92 7.62
N LEU A 324 -20.02 10.56 6.58
CA LEU A 324 -20.59 11.78 6.02
C LEU A 324 -21.33 11.41 4.73
N GLU A 325 -22.63 11.65 4.72
CA GLU A 325 -23.48 11.50 3.55
C GLU A 325 -24.10 12.86 3.24
N ASP A 326 -24.01 13.29 2.00
CA ASP A 326 -24.46 14.62 1.58
C ASP A 326 -23.82 15.78 2.41
N GLY A 327 -22.58 15.58 2.88
CA GLY A 327 -21.87 16.55 3.70
C GLY A 327 -22.29 16.62 5.17
N LEU A 328 -23.22 15.79 5.60
CA LEU A 328 -23.71 15.72 6.98
C LEU A 328 -23.25 14.41 7.64
N GLU A 329 -22.84 14.49 8.89
CA GLU A 329 -22.51 13.30 9.69
C GLU A 329 -23.80 12.52 9.96
N THR A 330 -23.95 11.36 9.29
CA THR A 330 -25.13 10.50 9.42
C THR A 330 -24.94 9.35 10.39
N SER A 331 -23.68 8.94 10.62
CA SER A 331 -23.37 7.87 11.55
C SER A 331 -22.00 8.08 12.16
N ARG A 332 -21.89 7.74 13.44
CA ARG A 332 -20.66 7.71 14.19
C ARG A 332 -20.53 6.36 14.87
N SER A 333 -19.44 5.67 14.66
CA SER A 333 -19.18 4.38 15.28
C SER A 333 -17.73 4.28 15.74
N GLU A 334 -17.51 3.62 16.86
CA GLU A 334 -16.19 3.34 17.37
C GLU A 334 -15.82 1.90 16.99
N VAL A 335 -14.65 1.68 16.43
CA VAL A 335 -14.21 0.38 15.90
C VAL A 335 -12.75 0.17 16.26
N SER A 336 -12.42 -1.06 16.64
CA SER A 336 -11.02 -1.44 16.89
C SER A 336 -10.30 -1.84 15.61
N ILE A 337 -9.17 -1.21 15.36
CA ILE A 337 -8.19 -1.64 14.36
C ILE A 337 -7.26 -2.64 15.04
N TYR A 338 -7.20 -3.85 14.50
CA TYR A 338 -6.39 -4.93 15.02
C TYR A 338 -5.30 -5.30 14.00
N LYS A 339 -4.17 -4.63 14.09
CA LYS A 339 -2.96 -4.89 13.32
C LYS A 339 -1.82 -5.19 14.30
N PRO A 340 -1.84 -6.35 14.97
CA PRO A 340 -0.83 -6.65 15.95
C PRO A 340 0.53 -6.67 15.28
N SER A 341 1.45 -5.87 15.77
CA SER A 341 2.84 -6.05 15.44
C SER A 341 3.25 -7.39 16.04
N ARG A 342 3.67 -8.33 15.23
CA ARG A 342 4.28 -9.54 15.76
C ARG A 342 5.53 -9.10 16.52
N TRP A 343 5.64 -9.55 17.78
CA TRP A 343 6.84 -9.32 18.57
C TRP A 343 7.96 -10.19 17.99
N GLN A 344 8.68 -9.66 17.01
CA GLN A 344 9.66 -10.45 16.26
C GLN A 344 10.99 -10.60 16.99
N ASN A 345 11.37 -9.61 17.78
CA ASN A 345 12.60 -9.66 18.58
C ASN A 345 12.30 -10.11 19.99
N MET A 346 12.41 -11.42 20.24
CA MET A 346 12.21 -12.04 21.57
C MET A 346 13.28 -11.66 22.58
N ASP A 347 14.45 -11.21 22.14
CA ASP A 347 15.56 -10.79 23.01
C ASP A 347 15.26 -9.42 23.63
N ASN A 348 14.55 -8.55 22.91
CA ASN A 348 14.12 -7.27 23.43
C ASN A 348 12.69 -7.34 23.97
N ARG A 349 12.56 -7.68 25.26
CA ARG A 349 11.27 -7.85 25.94
C ARG A 349 10.57 -6.56 26.34
N TRP A 350 11.22 -5.42 26.21
CA TRP A 350 10.67 -4.13 26.57
C TRP A 350 10.47 -3.23 25.36
N ARG A 351 9.30 -2.64 25.25
CA ARG A 351 8.98 -1.51 24.38
C ARG A 351 8.47 -0.36 25.24
N TYR A 352 8.86 0.86 24.91
CA TYR A 352 8.51 2.01 25.73
C TYR A 352 8.37 3.28 24.90
N ASN A 353 7.61 4.23 25.43
CA ASN A 353 7.52 5.60 25.00
C ASN A 353 7.58 6.51 26.21
N LEU A 354 8.55 7.39 26.24
CA LEU A 354 8.73 8.40 27.26
C LEU A 354 8.58 9.77 26.62
N TYR A 355 7.80 10.62 27.20
CA TYR A 355 7.63 11.97 26.69
C TYR A 355 7.49 13.01 27.81
N VAL A 356 7.91 14.24 27.50
CA VAL A 356 7.81 15.40 28.35
C VAL A 356 7.60 16.63 27.48
N GLY A 357 6.77 17.53 27.92
CA GLY A 357 6.50 18.75 27.19
C GLY A 357 5.38 19.58 27.83
N GLN A 358 4.79 20.40 26.99
CA GLN A 358 3.67 21.25 27.35
C GLN A 358 2.54 21.04 26.36
N GLN A 359 1.32 20.91 26.86
CA GLN A 359 0.12 20.89 26.03
C GLN A 359 -0.16 22.32 25.57
N VAL A 360 -0.14 22.52 24.25
CA VAL A 360 -0.38 23.82 23.63
C VAL A 360 -1.18 23.64 22.35
N GLU A 361 -1.91 24.64 21.92
CA GLU A 361 -2.45 24.71 20.56
C GLU A 361 -1.51 25.55 19.69
N LEU A 362 -0.73 24.88 18.84
CA LEU A 362 0.20 25.54 17.94
C LEU A 362 -0.53 25.95 16.66
N LEU A 363 -0.43 27.26 16.29
CA LEU A 363 -1.01 27.77 15.05
C LEU A 363 -2.47 27.34 14.88
N SER A 364 -3.32 27.68 15.83
CA SER A 364 -4.77 27.45 15.80
C SER A 364 -5.52 28.73 16.11
N ASN A 365 -6.64 28.95 15.42
CA ASN A 365 -7.60 30.05 15.75
C ASN A 365 -8.93 29.51 16.31
N SER A 366 -8.90 28.28 16.87
CA SER A 366 -10.10 27.78 17.55
C SER A 366 -10.38 28.57 18.84
N ASP A 367 -11.66 28.93 19.07
CA ASP A 367 -12.13 29.70 20.22
C ASP A 367 -12.04 28.92 21.54
N GLY A 368 -10.86 28.65 22.00
CA GLY A 368 -10.62 28.00 23.27
C GLY A 368 -9.17 28.17 23.63
N GLU A 369 -8.82 29.22 24.38
CA GLU A 369 -7.54 29.28 25.05
C GLU A 369 -7.44 28.04 25.95
N ARG A 370 -6.79 26.99 25.46
CA ARG A 370 -6.38 25.89 26.33
C ARG A 370 -5.26 26.39 27.21
N GLU A 371 -5.53 26.36 28.51
CA GLU A 371 -4.51 26.65 29.49
C GLU A 371 -3.28 25.78 29.23
N GLN A 372 -2.14 26.44 29.10
CA GLN A 372 -0.87 25.74 28.86
C GLN A 372 -0.54 24.91 30.10
N SER A 373 -0.51 23.61 29.96
CA SER A 373 -0.25 22.70 31.07
C SER A 373 0.95 21.79 30.79
N PRO A 374 1.77 21.50 31.82
CA PRO A 374 2.83 20.54 31.69
C PRO A 374 2.24 19.15 31.43
N VAL A 375 2.92 18.38 30.59
CA VAL A 375 2.53 17.02 30.26
C VAL A 375 3.76 16.13 30.27
N PHE A 376 3.64 14.98 30.88
CA PHE A 376 4.65 13.95 30.82
C PHE A 376 4.02 12.56 30.90
N GLY A 377 4.71 11.56 30.38
CA GLY A 377 4.22 10.20 30.43
C GLY A 377 5.27 9.15 30.12
N ALA A 378 5.00 7.98 30.63
CA ALA A 378 5.73 6.76 30.39
C ALA A 378 4.74 5.65 30.03
N LEU A 379 4.85 5.15 28.81
CA LEU A 379 4.06 4.04 28.29
C LEU A 379 4.99 2.89 28.03
N SER A 380 4.63 1.68 28.41
CA SER A 380 5.47 0.52 28.14
C SER A 380 4.68 -0.74 27.83
N ASN A 381 5.29 -1.63 27.08
CA ASN A 381 4.87 -3.00 26.88
C ASN A 381 5.99 -3.95 27.30
N TYR A 382 5.64 -4.97 28.06
CA TYR A 382 6.55 -6.03 28.48
C TYR A 382 6.07 -7.38 27.97
N LEU A 383 6.93 -8.06 27.23
CA LEU A 383 6.67 -9.41 26.73
C LEU A 383 6.87 -10.41 27.88
N MET A 384 5.79 -10.73 28.59
CA MET A 384 5.82 -11.72 29.69
C MET A 384 6.03 -13.13 29.18
N HIS A 385 5.39 -13.46 28.08
CA HIS A 385 5.42 -14.74 27.38
C HIS A 385 5.37 -14.47 25.87
N PRO A 386 5.91 -15.34 25.00
CA PRO A 386 5.78 -15.16 23.54
C PRO A 386 4.36 -14.88 23.04
N ALA A 387 3.36 -15.33 23.80
CA ALA A 387 1.94 -15.13 23.51
C ALA A 387 1.26 -14.10 24.43
N ALA A 388 1.98 -13.41 25.34
CA ALA A 388 1.35 -12.51 26.33
C ALA A 388 2.16 -11.24 26.55
N VAL A 389 1.53 -10.10 26.34
CA VAL A 389 2.11 -8.76 26.50
C VAL A 389 1.39 -7.99 27.59
N LEU A 390 2.12 -7.53 28.58
CA LEU A 390 1.66 -6.62 29.63
C LEU A 390 1.87 -5.17 29.15
N GLY A 391 0.84 -4.36 29.19
CA GLY A 391 0.92 -2.91 28.95
C GLY A 391 0.82 -2.14 30.25
N LEU A 392 1.67 -1.14 30.42
CA LEU A 392 1.66 -0.21 31.55
C LEU A 392 1.67 1.22 31.02
N SER A 393 0.87 2.10 31.62
CA SER A 393 0.85 3.51 31.28
C SER A 393 0.73 4.37 32.54
N VAL A 394 1.58 5.38 32.61
CA VAL A 394 1.53 6.43 33.61
C VAL A 394 1.69 7.75 32.89
N GLN A 395 0.72 8.62 32.96
CA GLN A 395 0.83 9.93 32.36
C GLN A 395 0.12 11.00 33.21
N GLN A 396 0.65 12.20 33.13
CA GLN A 396 -0.01 13.38 33.68
C GLN A 396 -0.38 14.31 32.54
N VAL A 397 -1.64 14.72 32.56
CA VAL A 397 -2.22 15.67 31.60
C VAL A 397 -2.98 16.71 32.42
N ASP A 398 -2.58 17.96 32.33
CA ASP A 398 -3.00 19.03 33.22
C ASP A 398 -2.66 18.69 34.69
N ALA A 399 -3.65 18.69 35.55
CA ALA A 399 -3.50 18.29 36.94
C ALA A 399 -3.81 16.80 37.18
N ASP A 400 -4.28 16.07 36.15
CA ASP A 400 -4.82 14.72 36.30
C ASP A 400 -3.75 13.66 36.07
N LEU A 401 -3.49 12.88 37.09
CA LEU A 401 -2.67 11.66 36.98
C LEU A 401 -3.53 10.53 36.42
N GLN A 402 -3.06 9.94 35.33
CA GLN A 402 -3.72 8.81 34.65
C GLN A 402 -2.85 7.58 34.72
N LEU A 403 -3.42 6.50 35.22
CA LEU A 403 -2.76 5.21 35.35
C LEU A 403 -3.52 4.16 34.55
N GLY A 404 -2.80 3.24 33.93
CA GLY A 404 -3.42 2.15 33.17
C GLY A 404 -2.56 0.90 33.13
N THR A 405 -3.23 -0.24 33.07
CA THR A 405 -2.60 -1.53 32.83
C THR A 405 -3.44 -2.32 31.84
N SER A 406 -2.79 -3.12 31.02
CA SER A 406 -3.47 -3.99 30.06
C SER A 406 -2.73 -5.30 29.88
N LEU A 407 -3.47 -6.34 29.55
CA LEU A 407 -2.96 -7.65 29.17
C LEU A 407 -3.49 -8.00 27.79
N ASP A 408 -2.61 -8.24 26.85
CA ASP A 408 -2.93 -8.77 25.51
C ASP A 408 -2.36 -10.20 25.44
N TRP A 409 -3.23 -11.18 25.31
CA TRP A 409 -2.87 -12.59 25.44
C TRP A 409 -3.44 -13.41 24.27
N ASP A 410 -2.55 -13.96 23.45
CA ASP A 410 -2.86 -14.97 22.44
C ASP A 410 -2.95 -16.34 23.14
N VAL A 411 -4.10 -16.62 23.77
CA VAL A 411 -4.34 -17.87 24.53
C VAL A 411 -4.16 -19.10 23.67
N HIS A 412 -4.57 -19.00 22.42
CA HIS A 412 -4.44 -20.00 21.37
C HIS A 412 -4.40 -19.28 20.02
N GLU A 413 -3.88 -19.91 18.96
CA GLU A 413 -3.83 -19.35 17.61
C GLU A 413 -5.17 -18.78 17.12
N ARG A 414 -6.28 -19.33 17.61
CA ARG A 414 -7.64 -18.92 17.26
C ARG A 414 -8.32 -18.07 18.32
N PHE A 415 -7.74 -17.93 19.49
CA PHE A 415 -8.40 -17.26 20.62
C PHE A 415 -7.49 -16.23 21.25
N LYS A 416 -7.95 -14.98 21.25
CA LYS A 416 -7.23 -13.83 21.77
C LYS A 416 -8.04 -13.12 22.83
N LEU A 417 -7.40 -12.77 23.93
CA LEU A 417 -7.94 -12.05 25.07
C LEU A 417 -7.20 -10.71 25.21
N TYR A 418 -7.94 -9.64 25.30
CA TYR A 418 -7.42 -8.37 25.77
C TYR A 418 -8.24 -7.91 26.98
N ALA A 419 -7.55 -7.45 28.04
CA ALA A 419 -8.15 -6.82 29.18
C ALA A 419 -7.38 -5.58 29.57
N SER A 420 -8.05 -4.50 29.95
CA SER A 420 -7.40 -3.31 30.49
C SER A 420 -8.18 -2.72 31.67
N LEU A 421 -7.43 -2.10 32.57
CA LEU A 421 -7.95 -1.33 33.69
C LEU A 421 -7.25 0.04 33.67
N ASN A 422 -8.00 1.06 33.98
CA ASN A 422 -7.48 2.42 34.05
C ASN A 422 -8.12 3.22 35.19
N GLN A 423 -7.38 4.20 35.65
CA GLN A 423 -7.80 5.15 36.66
C GLN A 423 -7.30 6.55 36.30
N THR A 424 -8.16 7.53 36.41
CA THR A 424 -7.81 8.94 36.26
C THR A 424 -8.25 9.70 37.50
N GLN A 425 -7.31 10.37 38.12
CA GLN A 425 -7.56 11.14 39.34
C GLN A 425 -8.63 12.21 39.08
N GLY A 426 -9.62 12.31 39.95
CA GLY A 426 -10.72 13.27 39.81
C GLY A 426 -11.77 12.97 38.73
N LEU A 427 -11.58 11.94 37.89
CA LEU A 427 -12.52 11.56 36.83
C LEU A 427 -13.18 10.21 37.07
N GLY A 428 -12.41 9.21 37.51
CA GLY A 428 -12.93 7.89 37.75
C GLY A 428 -12.08 6.74 37.27
N ASN A 429 -12.71 5.58 37.13
CA ASN A 429 -12.07 4.31 36.73
C ASN A 429 -12.71 3.77 35.45
N GLY A 430 -11.95 2.97 34.71
CA GLY A 430 -12.44 2.27 33.52
C GLY A 430 -11.89 0.87 33.39
N GLY A 431 -12.63 0.04 32.69
CA GLY A 431 -12.18 -1.31 32.29
C GLY A 431 -12.67 -1.67 30.90
N ASP A 432 -11.85 -2.39 30.17
CA ASP A 432 -12.15 -2.91 28.84
C ASP A 432 -11.77 -4.39 28.76
N LEU A 433 -12.65 -5.19 28.18
CA LEU A 433 -12.45 -6.61 27.92
C LEU A 433 -12.83 -6.92 26.48
N GLN A 434 -11.92 -7.56 25.72
CA GLN A 434 -12.19 -8.00 24.37
C GLN A 434 -11.77 -9.45 24.19
N LEU A 435 -12.66 -10.23 23.60
CA LEU A 435 -12.44 -11.62 23.25
C LEU A 435 -12.61 -11.77 21.74
N THR A 436 -11.60 -12.29 21.08
CA THR A 436 -11.64 -12.57 19.66
C THR A 436 -11.42 -14.05 19.42
N TYR A 437 -12.33 -14.68 18.70
CA TYR A 437 -12.19 -16.06 18.25
C TYR A 437 -12.24 -16.10 16.73
N THR A 438 -11.23 -16.68 16.10
CA THR A 438 -11.12 -16.83 14.64
C THR A 438 -11.15 -18.30 14.26
N HIS A 439 -11.88 -18.63 13.21
CA HIS A 439 -11.93 -19.98 12.68
C HIS A 439 -11.98 -19.94 11.13
N PRO A 440 -11.76 -21.05 10.42
CA PRO A 440 -11.66 -21.04 8.95
C PRO A 440 -12.86 -20.46 8.21
N TRP A 441 -14.03 -20.41 8.87
CA TRP A 441 -15.29 -19.93 8.30
C TRP A 441 -15.67 -18.52 8.76
N GLY A 442 -14.90 -17.90 9.67
CA GLY A 442 -15.27 -16.58 10.16
C GLY A 442 -14.59 -16.15 11.46
N SER A 443 -15.19 -15.16 12.10
CA SER A 443 -14.70 -14.61 13.36
C SER A 443 -15.85 -14.21 14.29
N LEU A 444 -15.57 -14.27 15.58
CA LEU A 444 -16.43 -13.84 16.66
C LEU A 444 -15.66 -12.84 17.53
N LEU A 445 -16.27 -11.69 17.81
CA LEU A 445 -15.73 -10.66 18.67
C LEU A 445 -16.76 -10.33 19.75
N LEU A 446 -16.33 -10.38 20.99
CA LEU A 446 -17.06 -9.85 22.13
C LEU A 446 -16.23 -8.74 22.77
N SER A 447 -16.81 -7.57 22.95
CA SER A 447 -16.19 -6.47 23.67
C SER A 447 -17.12 -5.95 24.76
N HIS A 448 -16.53 -5.62 25.92
CA HIS A 448 -17.22 -4.97 27.03
C HIS A 448 -16.35 -3.85 27.56
N ASN A 449 -16.86 -2.64 27.54
CA ASN A 449 -16.23 -1.46 28.14
C ASN A 449 -17.13 -0.94 29.24
N GLN A 450 -16.56 -0.60 30.40
CA GLN A 450 -17.27 -0.03 31.50
C GLN A 450 -16.47 1.10 32.14
N THR A 451 -17.15 2.22 32.41
CA THR A 451 -16.56 3.42 32.99
C THR A 451 -17.38 3.85 34.19
N TRP A 452 -16.72 4.10 35.28
CA TRP A 452 -17.27 4.61 36.53
C TRP A 452 -16.76 6.04 36.74
N LEU A 453 -17.61 7.03 36.50
CA LEU A 453 -17.27 8.45 36.63
C LEU A 453 -17.54 8.90 38.08
N GLU A 454 -16.66 9.72 38.61
CA GLU A 454 -16.83 10.34 39.93
C GLU A 454 -17.86 11.48 39.87
N PRO A 455 -18.56 11.76 41.00
CA PRO A 455 -19.50 12.89 41.07
C PRO A 455 -18.80 14.23 40.78
N GLY A 456 -19.42 15.08 39.96
CA GLY A 456 -18.87 16.43 39.60
C GLY A 456 -17.81 16.44 38.51
N SER A 457 -17.39 15.29 38.02
CA SER A 457 -16.34 15.19 36.97
C SER A 457 -16.79 15.61 35.56
N SER A 458 -18.09 15.69 35.33
CA SER A 458 -18.64 16.21 34.08
C SER A 458 -19.22 17.62 34.30
N GLY A 459 -18.45 18.66 33.95
CA GLY A 459 -18.78 20.08 34.14
C GLY A 459 -20.08 20.62 33.50
N ARG A 460 -21.05 19.75 33.20
CA ARG A 460 -22.33 20.10 32.59
C ARG A 460 -23.58 19.59 33.31
N ASP A 461 -23.47 18.66 34.24
CA ASP A 461 -24.61 18.15 34.97
C ASP A 461 -24.27 18.08 36.47
N ASP A 462 -25.00 18.87 37.26
CA ASP A 462 -24.96 18.97 38.71
C ASP A 462 -25.55 17.70 39.37
N THR A 463 -25.21 16.53 38.85
CA THR A 463 -25.64 15.27 39.43
C THR A 463 -24.61 14.81 40.45
N SER A 464 -24.95 14.92 41.70
CA SER A 464 -24.19 14.38 42.86
C SER A 464 -24.09 12.85 42.89
N GLN A 465 -24.43 12.16 41.80
CA GLN A 465 -24.43 10.71 41.72
C GLN A 465 -23.34 10.17 40.79
N ARG A 466 -22.73 9.08 41.19
CA ARG A 466 -21.77 8.32 40.40
C ARG A 466 -22.43 7.84 39.10
N GLN A 467 -21.89 8.24 37.97
CA GLN A 467 -22.39 7.80 36.66
C GLN A 467 -21.64 6.56 36.19
N VAL A 468 -22.38 5.50 35.88
CA VAL A 468 -21.83 4.29 35.24
C VAL A 468 -22.22 4.28 33.76
N ARG A 469 -21.24 4.19 32.92
CA ARG A 469 -21.44 4.00 31.46
C ARG A 469 -20.89 2.64 31.09
N SER A 470 -21.68 1.86 30.35
CA SER A 470 -21.21 0.58 29.83
C SER A 470 -21.61 0.39 28.39
N ARG A 471 -20.77 -0.30 27.65
CA ARG A 471 -21.03 -0.73 26.28
C ARG A 471 -20.57 -2.15 26.11
N THR A 472 -21.47 -3.01 25.67
CA THR A 472 -21.18 -4.40 25.31
C THR A 472 -21.50 -4.58 23.84
N ALA A 473 -20.54 -5.03 23.07
CA ALA A 473 -20.76 -5.33 21.65
C ALA A 473 -20.37 -6.79 21.37
N PHE A 474 -21.18 -7.45 20.60
CA PHE A 474 -20.97 -8.80 20.12
C PHE A 474 -21.12 -8.81 18.61
N SER A 475 -20.15 -9.34 17.89
CA SER A 475 -20.22 -9.48 16.45
C SER A 475 -19.76 -10.86 16.01
N ILE A 476 -20.52 -11.43 15.05
CA ILE A 476 -20.18 -12.66 14.37
C ILE A 476 -20.09 -12.32 12.88
N ASN A 477 -18.99 -12.68 12.25
CA ASN A 477 -18.86 -12.69 10.81
C ASN A 477 -18.62 -14.13 10.36
N GLN A 478 -19.55 -14.69 9.60
CA GLN A 478 -19.58 -16.09 9.23
C GLN A 478 -19.68 -16.25 7.72
N ARG A 479 -18.75 -17.00 7.15
CA ARG A 479 -18.89 -17.52 5.80
C ARG A 479 -19.87 -18.70 5.84
N VAL A 480 -21.08 -18.51 5.32
CA VAL A 480 -22.16 -19.51 5.34
C VAL A 480 -21.94 -20.55 4.25
N THR A 481 -21.52 -20.10 3.07
CA THR A 481 -21.15 -20.95 1.94
C THR A 481 -19.93 -20.38 1.23
N ALA A 482 -19.42 -21.09 0.22
CA ALA A 482 -18.35 -20.55 -0.63
C ALA A 482 -18.72 -19.21 -1.32
N ARG A 483 -20.03 -18.91 -1.43
CA ARG A 483 -20.55 -17.74 -2.13
C ARG A 483 -21.40 -16.83 -1.24
N SER A 484 -21.49 -17.09 0.06
CA SER A 484 -22.28 -16.26 0.95
C SER A 484 -21.65 -16.07 2.30
N SER A 485 -21.83 -14.89 2.87
CA SER A 485 -21.43 -14.52 4.22
C SER A 485 -22.58 -13.87 4.97
N ALA A 486 -22.59 -14.04 6.28
CA ALA A 486 -23.52 -13.37 7.18
C ALA A 486 -22.74 -12.66 8.28
N THR A 487 -23.21 -11.48 8.68
CA THR A 487 -22.67 -10.72 9.80
C THR A 487 -23.83 -10.39 10.74
N LEU A 488 -23.65 -10.73 12.00
CA LEU A 488 -24.54 -10.33 13.09
C LEU A 488 -23.76 -9.44 14.04
N ARG A 489 -24.32 -8.28 14.36
CA ARG A 489 -23.79 -7.38 15.39
C ARG A 489 -24.90 -7.06 16.38
N LEU A 490 -24.60 -7.25 17.65
CA LEU A 490 -25.44 -6.87 18.77
C LEU A 490 -24.67 -5.90 19.63
N GLU A 491 -25.31 -4.82 20.03
CA GLU A 491 -24.68 -3.80 20.86
C GLU A 491 -25.65 -3.35 21.95
N HIS A 492 -25.20 -3.36 23.18
CA HIS A 492 -25.95 -2.79 24.31
C HIS A 492 -25.11 -1.69 24.94
N SER A 493 -25.69 -0.52 25.04
CA SER A 493 -25.10 0.62 25.75
C SER A 493 -26.01 1.06 26.89
N ALA A 494 -25.38 1.43 28.02
CA ALA A 494 -26.04 2.02 29.17
C ALA A 494 -25.33 3.31 29.58
N GLY A 495 -26.08 4.31 29.98
CA GLY A 495 -25.59 5.67 30.30
C GLY A 495 -26.28 6.74 29.45
N SER A 496 -25.52 7.64 28.86
CA SER A 496 -26.06 8.82 28.12
C SER A 496 -26.81 8.49 26.81
N ALA A 497 -26.57 7.32 26.24
CA ALA A 497 -27.34 6.77 25.10
C ALA A 497 -27.57 5.31 25.38
N SER A 498 -28.70 5.01 26.01
CA SER A 498 -29.02 3.63 26.44
C SER A 498 -29.87 2.90 25.45
N GLY A 499 -29.57 1.62 25.22
CA GLY A 499 -30.39 0.78 24.38
C GLY A 499 -29.66 -0.42 23.80
N LEU A 500 -30.46 -1.34 23.28
CA LEU A 500 -29.99 -2.50 22.53
C LEU A 500 -30.05 -2.15 21.04
N GLY A 501 -28.95 -2.32 20.32
CA GLY A 501 -28.84 -2.26 18.88
C GLY A 501 -28.60 -3.66 18.31
N ALA A 502 -29.18 -3.95 17.15
CA ALA A 502 -28.98 -5.19 16.42
C ALA A 502 -28.84 -4.91 14.92
N ASP A 503 -27.82 -5.49 14.30
CA ASP A 503 -27.59 -5.45 12.86
C ASP A 503 -27.38 -6.88 12.35
N LEU A 504 -28.13 -7.27 11.35
CA LEU A 504 -27.95 -8.54 10.65
C LEU A 504 -27.79 -8.25 9.17
N SER A 505 -26.73 -8.72 8.58
CA SER A 505 -26.54 -8.66 7.14
C SER A 505 -26.17 -10.01 6.57
N TRP A 506 -26.68 -10.29 5.39
CA TRP A 506 -26.35 -11.47 4.61
C TRP A 506 -26.02 -11.05 3.19
N ALA A 507 -24.91 -11.54 2.66
CA ALA A 507 -24.45 -11.27 1.31
C ALA A 507 -24.25 -12.57 0.54
N PHE A 508 -24.73 -12.59 -0.68
CA PHE A 508 -24.55 -13.69 -1.62
C PHE A 508 -23.87 -13.17 -2.89
N TYR A 509 -22.87 -13.90 -3.36
CA TYR A 509 -22.13 -13.61 -4.59
C TYR A 509 -22.33 -14.76 -5.57
N GLY A 510 -22.79 -14.46 -6.77
CA GLY A 510 -23.09 -15.48 -7.76
C GLY A 510 -23.22 -14.91 -9.17
N LYS A 511 -23.74 -15.73 -10.07
CA LYS A 511 -24.13 -15.29 -11.40
C LYS A 511 -25.64 -15.23 -11.50
N LEU A 512 -26.16 -14.10 -11.92
CA LEU A 512 -27.59 -13.92 -12.24
C LEU A 512 -27.67 -13.63 -13.73
N ARG A 513 -28.40 -14.51 -14.48
CA ARG A 513 -28.52 -14.42 -15.96
C ARG A 513 -27.17 -14.33 -16.68
N GLY A 514 -26.14 -15.05 -16.17
CA GLY A 514 -24.80 -15.05 -16.77
C GLY A 514 -23.86 -13.95 -16.23
N HIS A 515 -24.37 -12.90 -15.60
CA HIS A 515 -23.61 -11.78 -15.08
C HIS A 515 -23.19 -11.97 -13.62
N GLN A 516 -21.97 -11.58 -13.27
CA GLN A 516 -21.53 -11.57 -11.88
C GLN A 516 -22.41 -10.60 -11.08
N SER A 517 -23.01 -11.12 -10.02
CA SER A 517 -24.00 -10.38 -9.24
C SER A 517 -23.77 -10.58 -7.75
N SER A 518 -24.14 -9.58 -6.96
CA SER A 518 -24.25 -9.71 -5.52
C SER A 518 -25.66 -9.35 -5.05
N VAL A 519 -26.15 -10.12 -4.10
CA VAL A 519 -27.41 -9.83 -3.40
C VAL A 519 -27.07 -9.64 -1.94
N ARG A 520 -27.58 -8.58 -1.35
CA ARG A 520 -27.38 -8.27 0.07
C ARG A 520 -28.72 -8.00 0.72
N LEU A 521 -28.92 -8.61 1.88
CA LEU A 521 -30.02 -8.34 2.78
C LEU A 521 -29.44 -7.76 4.07
N SER A 522 -29.98 -6.65 4.54
CA SER A 522 -29.59 -6.03 5.81
C SER A 522 -30.83 -5.70 6.63
N LEU A 523 -30.78 -6.03 7.90
CA LEU A 523 -31.79 -5.71 8.90
C LEU A 523 -31.09 -4.98 10.05
N PHE A 524 -31.67 -3.88 10.53
CA PHE A 524 -31.08 -3.17 11.64
C PHE A 524 -32.14 -2.54 12.56
N ASP A 525 -31.81 -2.50 13.83
CA ASP A 525 -32.55 -1.77 14.87
C ASP A 525 -31.55 -1.18 15.86
N ARG A 526 -31.37 0.13 15.80
CA ARG A 526 -30.35 0.86 16.57
C ARG A 526 -31.00 1.90 17.47
N PRO A 527 -30.47 2.15 18.67
CA PRO A 527 -30.93 3.26 19.50
C PRO A 527 -30.71 4.60 18.79
N GLY A 528 -31.58 5.57 19.00
CA GLY A 528 -31.44 6.93 18.46
C GLY A 528 -30.26 7.68 19.02
N THR A 529 -29.80 8.69 18.29
CA THR A 529 -28.72 9.61 18.77
C THR A 529 -29.25 10.61 19.79
N ARG A 530 -28.35 11.34 20.48
CA ARG A 530 -28.72 12.37 21.48
C ARG A 530 -29.69 13.44 20.96
N SER A 531 -29.59 13.79 19.67
CA SER A 531 -30.48 14.77 19.03
C SER A 531 -31.88 14.21 18.72
N SER A 532 -32.02 12.89 18.71
CA SER A 532 -33.26 12.14 18.45
C SER A 532 -33.54 11.16 19.58
N ALA A 533 -33.33 11.56 20.83
CA ALA A 533 -33.56 10.72 22.01
C ALA A 533 -35.01 10.18 22.01
N GLY A 534 -35.17 8.87 21.91
CA GLY A 534 -36.45 8.20 21.82
C GLY A 534 -36.83 7.65 20.45
N VAL A 535 -36.20 8.10 19.36
CA VAL A 535 -36.47 7.57 18.01
C VAL A 535 -35.46 6.48 17.69
N ARG A 536 -35.89 5.24 17.58
CA ARG A 536 -35.04 4.13 17.13
C ARG A 536 -34.88 4.16 15.62
N SER A 537 -33.66 3.91 15.15
CA SER A 537 -33.39 3.72 13.73
C SER A 537 -33.60 2.25 13.38
N ARG A 538 -34.68 1.93 12.69
CA ARG A 538 -35.02 0.58 12.25
C ARG A 538 -35.10 0.52 10.75
N GLY A 539 -34.66 -0.56 10.18
CA GLY A 539 -34.74 -0.70 8.75
C GLY A 539 -34.48 -2.09 8.21
N VAL A 540 -34.92 -2.27 6.99
CA VAL A 540 -34.59 -3.41 6.16
C VAL A 540 -34.14 -2.90 4.81
N ASN A 541 -33.12 -3.53 4.27
CA ASN A 541 -32.57 -3.18 2.96
C ASN A 541 -32.27 -4.45 2.17
N VAL A 542 -32.67 -4.47 0.91
CA VAL A 542 -32.27 -5.47 -0.07
C VAL A 542 -31.60 -4.77 -1.22
N ALA A 543 -30.31 -5.06 -1.41
CA ALA A 543 -29.51 -4.52 -2.48
C ALA A 543 -29.11 -5.62 -3.46
N VAL A 544 -29.30 -5.36 -4.73
CA VAL A 544 -28.84 -6.23 -5.82
C VAL A 544 -27.92 -5.43 -6.72
N SER A 545 -26.69 -5.91 -6.93
CA SER A 545 -25.77 -5.32 -7.90
C SER A 545 -25.33 -6.34 -8.93
N MET A 546 -25.12 -5.89 -10.15
CA MET A 546 -24.77 -6.72 -11.29
C MET A 546 -23.66 -6.05 -12.10
N LYS A 547 -22.60 -6.81 -12.41
CA LYS A 547 -21.60 -6.41 -13.39
C LYS A 547 -22.08 -6.79 -14.78
N LEU A 548 -22.27 -5.80 -15.63
CA LEU A 548 -22.61 -5.99 -17.04
C LEU A 548 -21.27 -6.21 -17.78
N GLU A 549 -21.14 -7.29 -18.55
CA GLU A 549 -19.88 -7.86 -19.07
C GLU A 549 -19.06 -6.97 -20.01
N ARG A 550 -19.52 -5.76 -20.34
CA ARG A 550 -18.77 -4.84 -21.22
C ARG A 550 -18.42 -3.56 -20.47
N ASP A 551 -17.15 -3.13 -20.62
CA ASP A 551 -16.65 -1.79 -20.25
C ASP A 551 -16.83 -1.39 -18.78
N GLY A 552 -16.74 -2.33 -17.82
CA GLY A 552 -16.81 -2.01 -16.39
C GLY A 552 -18.17 -1.45 -15.96
N ARG A 553 -19.23 -1.71 -16.71
CA ARG A 553 -20.59 -1.27 -16.41
C ARG A 553 -21.15 -2.02 -15.22
N GLN A 554 -21.74 -1.29 -14.30
CA GLN A 554 -22.42 -1.84 -13.11
C GLN A 554 -23.78 -1.21 -12.96
N LEU A 555 -24.75 -2.05 -12.63
CA LEU A 555 -26.11 -1.63 -12.32
C LEU A 555 -26.49 -2.18 -10.95
N GLY A 556 -27.16 -1.38 -10.12
CA GLY A 556 -27.66 -1.85 -8.85
C GLY A 556 -29.01 -1.27 -8.52
N VAL A 557 -29.75 -2.04 -7.77
CA VAL A 557 -31.05 -1.68 -7.22
C VAL A 557 -31.02 -1.92 -5.73
N ASP A 558 -31.45 -0.94 -4.96
CA ASP A 558 -31.62 -1.01 -3.53
C ASP A 558 -33.06 -0.68 -3.17
N VAL A 559 -33.69 -1.55 -2.39
CA VAL A 559 -35.06 -1.35 -1.89
C VAL A 559 -35.05 -1.60 -0.40
N GLY A 560 -35.65 -0.70 0.36
CA GLY A 560 -35.63 -0.86 1.79
C GLY A 560 -36.55 0.09 2.53
N SER A 561 -36.43 0.03 3.84
CA SER A 561 -37.02 0.97 4.76
C SER A 561 -36.03 1.34 5.82
N ARG A 562 -35.90 2.63 6.11
CA ARG A 562 -34.97 3.21 7.08
C ARG A 562 -35.74 4.10 8.08
N ALA A 563 -35.09 4.53 9.14
CA ALA A 563 -35.68 5.49 10.04
C ALA A 563 -35.88 6.84 9.33
N SER A 564 -37.06 7.42 9.47
CA SER A 564 -37.39 8.76 9.01
C SER A 564 -36.69 9.83 9.87
N ARG A 565 -36.45 11.02 9.32
CA ARG A 565 -35.92 12.17 10.05
C ARG A 565 -36.88 12.69 11.13
N GLU A 566 -38.17 12.53 10.91
CA GLU A 566 -39.22 13.00 11.80
C GLU A 566 -39.76 11.89 12.72
N GLY A 567 -39.19 10.71 12.67
CA GLY A 567 -39.64 9.51 13.36
C GLY A 567 -40.55 8.65 12.49
N GLY A 568 -40.54 7.34 12.73
CA GLY A 568 -41.24 6.33 11.91
C GLY A 568 -40.32 5.72 10.83
N ASN A 569 -40.96 5.11 9.82
CA ASN A 569 -40.24 4.41 8.76
C ASN A 569 -40.34 5.18 7.44
N ASP A 570 -39.20 5.29 6.76
CA ASP A 570 -39.06 5.87 5.43
C ASP A 570 -38.75 4.75 4.41
N PRO A 571 -39.77 4.25 3.66
CA PRO A 571 -39.53 3.32 2.58
C PRO A 571 -38.84 4.02 1.43
N TYR A 572 -37.85 3.33 0.84
CA TYR A 572 -37.11 3.88 -0.30
C TYR A 572 -36.81 2.80 -1.34
N ALA A 573 -36.63 3.27 -2.57
CA ALA A 573 -36.08 2.51 -3.68
C ALA A 573 -35.04 3.35 -4.41
N SER A 574 -33.92 2.76 -4.71
CA SER A 574 -32.82 3.42 -5.41
C SER A 574 -32.34 2.55 -6.57
N LEU A 575 -32.12 3.19 -7.69
CA LEU A 575 -31.49 2.61 -8.87
C LEU A 575 -30.18 3.36 -9.09
N TRP A 576 -29.08 2.67 -9.27
CA TRP A 576 -27.82 3.29 -9.61
C TRP A 576 -27.12 2.58 -10.76
N TYR A 577 -26.44 3.37 -11.56
CA TYR A 577 -25.64 2.92 -12.71
C TYR A 577 -24.26 3.56 -12.65
N ARG A 578 -23.23 2.78 -12.95
CA ARG A 578 -21.86 3.24 -13.09
C ARG A 578 -21.23 2.62 -14.33
N GLN A 579 -20.42 3.41 -15.02
CA GLN A 579 -19.66 2.99 -16.17
C GLN A 579 -18.23 3.54 -16.09
N ASN A 580 -17.25 2.68 -16.40
CA ASN A 580 -15.92 3.16 -16.70
C ASN A 580 -15.94 3.79 -18.07
N VAL A 581 -15.33 4.96 -18.18
CA VAL A 581 -15.24 5.74 -19.43
C VAL A 581 -13.78 6.11 -19.65
N ASP A 582 -13.42 6.34 -20.88
CA ASP A 582 -12.11 6.88 -21.29
C ASP A 582 -12.34 8.23 -21.95
N LEU A 583 -12.64 9.23 -21.14
CA LEU A 583 -12.89 10.61 -21.57
C LEU A 583 -11.76 11.51 -21.04
N GLY A 584 -10.54 11.27 -21.52
CA GLY A 584 -9.36 11.97 -21.03
C GLY A 584 -9.11 11.71 -19.53
N PRO A 585 -9.16 12.73 -18.66
CA PRO A 585 -8.95 12.51 -17.22
C PRO A 585 -10.11 11.82 -16.51
N VAL A 586 -11.30 11.72 -17.11
CA VAL A 586 -12.48 11.11 -16.47
C VAL A 586 -12.50 9.61 -16.73
N HIS A 587 -12.44 8.83 -15.65
CA HIS A 587 -12.36 7.37 -15.71
C HIS A 587 -13.66 6.65 -15.37
N SER A 588 -14.57 7.29 -14.63
CA SER A 588 -15.88 6.69 -14.37
C SER A 588 -16.94 7.78 -14.21
N LEU A 589 -18.11 7.46 -14.71
CA LEU A 589 -19.34 8.23 -14.51
C LEU A 589 -20.39 7.34 -13.89
N GLY A 590 -21.19 7.91 -13.00
CA GLY A 590 -22.27 7.22 -12.34
C GLY A 590 -23.46 8.16 -12.15
N GLY A 591 -24.61 7.54 -11.98
CA GLY A 591 -25.84 8.24 -11.62
C GLY A 591 -26.73 7.37 -10.78
N SER A 592 -27.56 7.99 -9.96
CA SER A 592 -28.56 7.30 -9.16
C SER A 592 -29.87 8.09 -9.10
N ALA A 593 -30.94 7.35 -9.01
CA ALA A 593 -32.28 7.89 -8.74
C ALA A 593 -32.82 7.18 -7.50
N THR A 594 -33.26 7.95 -6.51
CA THR A 594 -33.82 7.43 -5.27
C THR A 594 -35.20 8.03 -5.08
N LEU A 595 -36.16 7.15 -4.77
CA LEU A 595 -37.52 7.49 -4.37
C LEU A 595 -37.65 7.16 -2.89
N ASP A 596 -38.12 8.09 -2.09
CA ASP A 596 -38.41 7.90 -0.67
C ASP A 596 -39.70 8.63 -0.27
N SER A 597 -40.06 8.60 1.01
CA SER A 597 -41.28 9.28 1.51
C SER A 597 -41.19 10.79 1.41
N TYR A 598 -40.01 11.38 1.19
CA TYR A 598 -39.81 12.82 1.03
C TYR A 598 -39.82 13.25 -0.44
N GLY A 599 -39.73 12.31 -1.39
CA GLY A 599 -39.76 12.61 -2.80
C GLY A 599 -38.74 11.86 -3.64
N THR A 600 -38.33 12.51 -4.72
CA THR A 600 -37.35 11.97 -5.66
C THR A 600 -36.03 12.69 -5.52
N SER A 601 -34.96 11.92 -5.43
CA SER A 601 -33.59 12.43 -5.43
C SER A 601 -32.82 11.87 -6.63
N LEU A 602 -32.14 12.75 -7.37
CA LEU A 602 -31.26 12.38 -8.49
C LEU A 602 -29.85 12.76 -8.12
N ALA A 603 -28.89 11.87 -8.32
CA ALA A 603 -27.50 12.17 -8.14
C ALA A 603 -26.68 11.73 -9.35
N ALA A 604 -25.65 12.51 -9.67
CA ALA A 604 -24.62 12.20 -10.63
C ALA A 604 -23.26 12.30 -9.97
N ASN A 605 -22.36 11.41 -10.32
CA ASN A 605 -21.00 11.44 -9.81
C ASN A 605 -20.00 11.06 -10.90
N GLY A 606 -18.81 11.64 -10.82
CA GLY A 606 -17.71 11.35 -11.72
C GLY A 606 -16.40 11.21 -10.97
N ARG A 607 -15.58 10.27 -11.38
CA ARG A 607 -14.19 10.15 -10.88
C ARG A 607 -13.24 10.52 -12.00
N PHE A 608 -12.25 11.29 -11.65
CA PHE A 608 -11.21 11.68 -12.57
C PHE A 608 -9.82 11.43 -11.95
N HIS A 609 -8.91 11.14 -12.85
CA HIS A 609 -7.51 10.98 -12.53
C HIS A 609 -6.68 11.55 -13.68
N SER A 610 -5.76 12.42 -13.35
CA SER A 610 -4.77 12.96 -14.28
C SER A 610 -3.38 12.71 -13.69
N GLN A 611 -2.36 12.99 -14.47
CA GLN A 611 -0.98 12.88 -13.98
C GLN A 611 -0.74 13.68 -12.69
N ALA A 612 -1.37 14.83 -12.52
CA ALA A 612 -1.12 15.74 -11.42
C ALA A 612 -2.17 15.68 -10.29
N LEU A 613 -3.38 15.19 -10.58
CA LEU A 613 -4.54 15.38 -9.73
C LEU A 613 -5.51 14.23 -9.90
N GLN A 614 -6.07 13.75 -8.79
CA GLN A 614 -7.20 12.83 -8.80
C GLN A 614 -8.32 13.35 -7.92
N GLY A 615 -9.52 12.85 -8.14
CA GLY A 615 -10.65 13.22 -7.32
C GLY A 615 -11.96 12.65 -7.80
N ASP A 616 -12.99 13.04 -7.09
CA ASP A 616 -14.37 12.79 -7.46
C ASP A 616 -15.21 14.05 -7.26
N ALA A 617 -16.21 14.18 -8.10
CA ALA A 617 -17.23 15.20 -7.99
C ALA A 617 -18.61 14.55 -8.00
N TYR A 618 -19.53 15.11 -7.24
CA TYR A 618 -20.92 14.69 -7.27
C TYR A 618 -21.85 15.91 -7.22
N ALA A 619 -23.02 15.71 -7.80
CA ALA A 619 -24.13 16.65 -7.72
C ALA A 619 -25.41 15.86 -7.42
N GLN A 620 -26.23 16.41 -6.57
CA GLN A 620 -27.49 15.81 -6.16
C GLN A 620 -28.60 16.86 -6.11
N SER A 621 -29.75 16.50 -6.62
CA SER A 621 -30.97 17.31 -6.54
C SER A 621 -32.07 16.50 -5.87
N SER A 622 -32.80 17.10 -4.95
CA SER A 622 -33.91 16.48 -4.26
C SER A 622 -35.18 17.32 -4.44
N SER A 623 -36.29 16.66 -4.76
CA SER A 623 -37.59 17.31 -4.86
C SER A 623 -38.13 17.77 -3.51
N PHE A 624 -37.58 17.29 -2.41
CA PHE A 624 -38.01 17.64 -1.04
C PHE A 624 -37.74 19.11 -0.70
N ASN A 625 -36.56 19.61 -1.06
CA ASN A 625 -36.15 20.98 -0.75
C ASN A 625 -35.85 21.82 -1.98
N ASN A 626 -35.99 21.25 -3.19
CA ASN A 626 -35.61 21.84 -4.48
C ASN A 626 -34.17 22.38 -4.53
N ASN A 627 -33.33 21.90 -3.63
CA ASN A 627 -31.92 22.32 -3.56
C ASN A 627 -31.04 21.43 -4.42
N LEU A 628 -30.08 22.07 -5.09
CA LEU A 628 -28.97 21.39 -5.70
C LEU A 628 -27.80 21.42 -4.70
N SER A 629 -27.41 20.22 -4.28
CA SER A 629 -26.21 20.03 -3.45
C SER A 629 -25.13 19.31 -4.23
N GLY A 630 -23.91 19.47 -3.83
CA GLY A 630 -22.80 18.80 -4.50
C GLY A 630 -21.51 18.89 -3.73
N GLY A 631 -20.53 18.12 -4.18
CA GLY A 631 -19.21 18.13 -3.56
C GLY A 631 -18.10 17.82 -4.55
N LEU A 632 -16.91 18.23 -4.16
CA LEU A 632 -15.68 18.05 -4.90
C LEU A 632 -14.58 17.60 -3.93
N ASN A 633 -14.02 16.43 -4.19
CA ASN A 633 -12.86 15.93 -3.47
C ASN A 633 -11.68 15.92 -4.41
N LEU A 634 -10.60 16.57 -4.04
CA LEU A 634 -9.36 16.62 -4.81
C LEU A 634 -8.20 16.16 -3.96
N GLU A 635 -7.33 15.39 -4.57
CA GLU A 635 -6.07 14.96 -3.97
C GLU A 635 -4.93 15.17 -4.95
N SER A 636 -3.81 15.64 -4.43
CA SER A 636 -2.55 15.74 -5.18
C SER A 636 -1.37 15.53 -4.26
N THR A 637 -0.26 15.11 -4.83
CA THR A 637 1.03 15.00 -4.14
C THR A 637 2.07 15.79 -4.91
N LEU A 638 2.81 16.62 -4.19
CA LEU A 638 4.00 17.30 -4.70
C LEU A 638 5.23 16.59 -4.14
N ALA A 639 6.21 16.31 -4.97
CA ALA A 639 7.50 15.79 -4.58
C ALA A 639 8.60 16.76 -4.99
N LEU A 640 9.49 17.08 -4.05
CA LEU A 640 10.68 17.90 -4.26
C LEU A 640 11.91 17.10 -3.84
N GLY A 641 12.83 16.87 -4.75
CA GLY A 641 14.09 16.16 -4.49
C GLY A 641 15.12 16.44 -5.58
N ALA A 642 16.40 16.44 -5.23
CA ALA A 642 17.50 16.75 -6.13
C ALA A 642 17.31 18.06 -6.94
N GLY A 643 16.65 19.07 -6.34
CA GLY A 643 16.33 20.34 -7.01
C GLY A 643 15.25 20.23 -8.09
N LYS A 644 14.53 19.10 -8.19
CA LYS A 644 13.46 18.86 -9.14
C LYS A 644 12.12 18.79 -8.42
N LEU A 645 11.07 19.26 -9.10
CA LEU A 645 9.68 19.22 -8.64
C LEU A 645 8.88 18.31 -9.58
N ALA A 646 8.06 17.45 -9.00
CA ALA A 646 7.04 16.67 -9.70
C ALA A 646 5.70 16.78 -8.97
N MET A 647 4.62 16.58 -9.71
CA MET A 647 3.25 16.54 -9.19
C MET A 647 2.59 15.23 -9.61
N GLY A 648 1.88 14.58 -8.69
CA GLY A 648 1.20 13.32 -8.93
C GLY A 648 -0.19 13.28 -8.32
N GLY A 649 -1.10 12.57 -8.98
CA GLY A 649 -2.45 12.28 -8.49
C GLY A 649 -2.55 10.90 -7.82
N SER A 650 -1.54 10.47 -7.10
CA SER A 650 -1.53 9.14 -6.50
C SER A 650 -2.19 9.11 -5.11
N ASN A 651 -3.03 8.09 -4.89
CA ASN A 651 -3.72 7.82 -3.61
C ASN A 651 -2.91 6.89 -2.68
N LEU A 652 -1.70 6.53 -3.05
CA LEU A 652 -0.89 5.62 -2.28
C LEU A 652 -0.29 6.32 -1.06
N PRO A 653 -0.13 5.62 0.08
CA PRO A 653 0.60 6.16 1.21
C PRO A 653 2.05 6.40 0.77
N LEU A 654 2.40 7.67 0.56
CA LEU A 654 3.72 8.08 0.16
C LEU A 654 4.59 8.20 1.42
N GLU A 655 5.39 7.19 1.69
CA GLU A 655 6.42 7.28 2.73
C GLU A 655 7.72 7.86 2.17
N ALA A 656 8.08 7.47 0.95
CA ALA A 656 9.18 7.99 0.14
C ALA A 656 8.78 7.98 -1.34
N GLY A 657 9.51 8.66 -2.20
CA GLY A 657 9.16 8.75 -3.61
C GLY A 657 10.36 8.90 -4.53
N LEU A 658 10.16 8.48 -5.78
CA LEU A 658 11.08 8.75 -6.87
C LEU A 658 10.43 9.72 -7.85
N ILE A 659 11.15 10.76 -8.23
CA ILE A 659 10.81 11.57 -9.39
C ILE A 659 11.45 10.88 -10.60
N ILE A 660 10.61 10.33 -11.49
CA ILE A 660 11.04 9.70 -12.73
C ILE A 660 10.71 10.66 -13.88
N ASP A 661 11.74 11.16 -14.53
CA ASP A 661 11.63 12.05 -15.70
C ASP A 661 11.73 11.21 -16.95
N VAL A 662 10.58 11.01 -17.62
CA VAL A 662 10.50 10.18 -18.84
C VAL A 662 10.71 11.06 -20.06
N GLU A 663 11.86 10.88 -20.72
CA GLU A 663 12.19 11.49 -21.99
C GLU A 663 11.86 10.49 -23.12
N SER A 664 11.00 10.85 -24.05
CA SER A 664 10.59 9.96 -25.13
C SER A 664 10.52 10.67 -26.47
N ASP A 665 11.02 10.01 -27.51
CA ASP A 665 10.84 10.40 -28.92
C ASP A 665 9.54 9.83 -29.53
N LEU A 666 8.82 8.98 -28.77
CA LEU A 666 7.53 8.44 -29.14
C LEU A 666 6.38 9.28 -28.58
N HIS A 667 5.38 9.54 -29.41
CA HIS A 667 4.17 10.23 -28.97
C HIS A 667 3.22 9.29 -28.23
N GLY A 668 2.71 9.75 -27.07
CA GLY A 668 1.67 9.03 -26.33
C GLY A 668 2.13 7.77 -25.61
N VAL A 669 3.43 7.56 -25.48
CA VAL A 669 3.99 6.41 -24.76
C VAL A 669 3.55 6.45 -23.29
N LYS A 670 3.18 5.29 -22.76
CA LYS A 670 2.92 5.07 -21.33
C LYS A 670 3.81 3.94 -20.84
N LEU A 671 4.47 4.18 -19.74
CA LEU A 671 5.26 3.16 -19.05
C LEU A 671 4.56 2.74 -17.77
N ARG A 672 4.79 1.54 -17.37
CA ARG A 672 4.45 1.02 -16.03
C ARG A 672 5.73 0.88 -15.23
N ALA A 673 5.77 1.58 -14.12
CA ALA A 673 6.81 1.41 -13.11
C ALA A 673 6.33 0.40 -12.08
N ASN A 674 7.07 -0.69 -11.87
CA ASN A 674 6.76 -1.74 -10.92
C ASN A 674 7.88 -1.78 -9.88
N ASP A 675 7.51 -1.55 -8.62
CA ASP A 675 8.37 -1.83 -7.48
C ASP A 675 8.24 -3.32 -7.13
N GLY A 676 9.35 -3.99 -6.87
CA GLY A 676 9.39 -5.38 -6.41
C GLY A 676 8.59 -5.66 -5.13
N GLN A 677 8.18 -4.61 -4.43
CA GLN A 677 7.33 -4.68 -3.23
C GLN A 677 5.82 -4.54 -3.51
N GLY A 678 5.43 -4.60 -4.79
CA GLY A 678 4.02 -4.64 -5.21
C GLY A 678 3.37 -3.29 -5.47
N MET A 679 4.10 -2.18 -5.38
CA MET A 679 3.60 -0.88 -5.82
C MET A 679 3.80 -0.71 -7.33
N SER A 680 2.83 -0.11 -7.99
CA SER A 680 2.95 0.21 -9.42
C SER A 680 2.41 1.60 -9.72
N ALA A 681 3.01 2.27 -10.70
CA ALA A 681 2.58 3.56 -11.19
C ALA A 681 2.61 3.59 -12.72
N VAL A 682 1.67 4.30 -13.34
CA VAL A 682 1.70 4.58 -14.77
C VAL A 682 2.42 5.91 -14.97
N LEU A 683 3.45 5.89 -15.83
CA LEU A 683 4.26 7.05 -16.15
C LEU A 683 3.91 7.57 -17.54
N HIS A 684 3.95 8.88 -17.65
CA HIS A 684 3.78 9.61 -18.89
C HIS A 684 5.06 10.40 -19.21
N PRO A 685 5.27 10.86 -20.44
CA PRO A 685 6.37 11.75 -20.74
C PRO A 685 6.43 12.94 -19.80
N GLY A 686 7.63 13.29 -19.35
CA GLY A 686 7.89 14.29 -18.32
C GLY A 686 8.02 13.70 -16.93
N ARG A 687 7.87 14.55 -15.88
CA ARG A 687 8.13 14.16 -14.49
C ARG A 687 6.93 13.49 -13.84
N ASN A 688 7.17 12.32 -13.31
CA ASN A 688 6.20 11.49 -12.61
C ASN A 688 6.67 11.22 -11.19
N ILE A 689 5.73 10.90 -10.30
CA ILE A 689 6.05 10.44 -8.94
C ILE A 689 5.76 8.94 -8.86
N VAL A 690 6.76 8.16 -8.50
CA VAL A 690 6.63 6.75 -8.17
C VAL A 690 6.75 6.60 -6.66
N PRO A 691 5.68 6.17 -5.98
CA PRO A 691 5.75 5.89 -4.55
C PRO A 691 6.63 4.67 -4.30
N VAL A 692 7.48 4.74 -3.29
CA VAL A 692 8.32 3.63 -2.85
C VAL A 692 8.31 3.52 -1.34
N THR A 693 8.65 2.35 -0.83
CA THR A 693 8.68 2.09 0.61
C THR A 693 9.91 2.75 1.23
N ALA A 694 9.71 3.48 2.33
CA ALA A 694 10.83 4.06 3.07
C ALA A 694 11.67 2.98 3.76
N PHE A 695 12.95 3.27 3.97
CA PHE A 695 13.96 2.46 4.67
C PHE A 695 14.34 1.14 4.00
N LYS A 696 13.61 0.71 3.00
CA LYS A 696 13.92 -0.51 2.26
C LYS A 696 14.71 -0.18 1.00
N SER A 697 15.78 -0.91 0.76
CA SER A 697 16.41 -0.92 -0.55
C SER A 697 15.55 -1.73 -1.52
N GLY A 698 15.38 -1.22 -2.71
CA GLY A 698 14.58 -1.85 -3.75
C GLY A 698 14.95 -1.32 -5.12
N HIS A 699 14.33 -1.87 -6.14
CA HIS A 699 14.47 -1.41 -7.51
C HIS A 699 13.09 -1.23 -8.14
N VAL A 700 12.95 -0.20 -8.94
CA VAL A 700 11.76 0.07 -9.76
C VAL A 700 12.07 -0.32 -11.19
N ARG A 701 11.30 -1.25 -11.73
CA ARG A 701 11.43 -1.73 -13.10
C ARG A 701 10.41 -1.03 -14.00
N PHE A 702 10.83 -0.74 -15.23
CA PHE A 702 9.99 -0.05 -16.21
C PHE A 702 9.63 -1.00 -17.34
N ASP A 703 8.34 -1.01 -17.72
CA ASP A 703 7.81 -1.75 -18.85
C ASP A 703 6.84 -0.86 -19.65
N PHE A 704 6.54 -1.19 -20.89
CA PHE A 704 5.50 -0.52 -21.65
C PHE A 704 4.11 -0.86 -21.09
N ASP A 705 3.27 0.15 -20.85
CA ASP A 705 1.87 -0.03 -20.42
C ASP A 705 0.92 -0.11 -21.62
N THR A 706 1.22 -1.01 -22.57
CA THR A 706 0.45 -1.25 -23.78
C THR A 706 0.48 -2.72 -24.14
N LYS A 707 -0.53 -3.20 -24.85
CA LYS A 707 -0.58 -4.57 -25.36
C LYS A 707 0.33 -4.76 -26.56
N ASP A 708 0.40 -3.73 -27.41
CA ASP A 708 1.26 -3.71 -28.58
C ASP A 708 2.51 -2.91 -28.22
N VAL A 709 3.60 -3.62 -27.95
CA VAL A 709 4.88 -3.00 -27.60
C VAL A 709 5.43 -2.35 -28.84
N PRO A 710 5.68 -1.04 -28.85
CA PRO A 710 6.31 -0.38 -29.99
C PRO A 710 7.77 -0.84 -30.14
N PRO A 711 8.36 -0.74 -31.35
CA PRO A 711 9.78 -0.97 -31.54
C PRO A 711 10.56 0.17 -30.85
N ALA A 712 10.82 -0.01 -29.57
CA ALA A 712 11.47 0.99 -28.74
C ALA A 712 12.12 0.36 -27.52
N GLN A 713 13.13 1.00 -27.01
CA GLN A 713 13.87 0.58 -25.83
C GLN A 713 13.72 1.57 -24.69
N ILE A 714 13.63 1.05 -23.48
CA ILE A 714 13.60 1.82 -22.23
C ILE A 714 14.99 1.75 -21.60
N GLN A 715 15.56 2.89 -21.26
CA GLN A 715 16.88 2.95 -20.64
C GLN A 715 16.92 3.99 -19.50
N PRO A 716 17.32 3.61 -18.26
CA PRO A 716 17.55 2.24 -17.81
C PRO A 716 16.24 1.46 -17.66
N LEU A 717 16.30 0.12 -17.73
CA LEU A 717 15.14 -0.75 -17.49
C LEU A 717 14.72 -0.80 -16.02
N ALA A 718 15.64 -0.48 -15.11
CA ALA A 718 15.37 -0.42 -13.69
C ALA A 718 16.25 0.65 -13.03
N VAL A 719 15.78 1.19 -11.93
CA VAL A 719 16.54 2.12 -11.07
C VAL A 719 16.47 1.62 -9.63
N ASP A 720 17.59 1.68 -8.95
CA ASP A 720 17.68 1.30 -7.55
C ASP A 720 17.35 2.48 -6.65
N TYR A 721 16.78 2.18 -5.49
CA TYR A 721 16.51 3.17 -4.47
C TYR A 721 16.78 2.63 -3.07
N HIS A 722 17.16 3.53 -2.18
CA HIS A 722 17.20 3.33 -0.74
C HIS A 722 16.98 4.69 -0.08
N LEU A 723 15.76 4.94 0.35
CA LEU A 723 15.32 6.27 0.80
C LEU A 723 14.82 6.23 2.24
N ASN A 724 15.09 7.30 2.97
CA ASN A 724 14.50 7.56 4.27
C ASN A 724 13.04 8.03 4.09
N ARG A 725 12.25 8.03 5.15
CA ARG A 725 10.90 8.57 5.13
C ARG A 725 10.92 10.08 4.78
N GLY A 726 10.08 10.48 3.83
CA GLY A 726 10.10 11.83 3.26
C GLY A 726 11.21 12.05 2.24
N GLY A 727 12.07 11.06 1.99
CA GLY A 727 13.13 11.11 1.00
C GLY A 727 12.58 11.07 -0.43
N VAL A 728 13.22 11.83 -1.33
CA VAL A 728 12.84 11.88 -2.74
C VAL A 728 14.07 11.70 -3.62
N GLY A 729 14.11 10.60 -4.37
CA GLY A 729 15.12 10.33 -5.39
C GLY A 729 14.73 10.92 -6.75
N TYR A 730 15.71 11.10 -7.64
CA TYR A 730 15.48 11.53 -9.02
C TYR A 730 16.23 10.64 -9.99
N HIS A 731 15.54 10.18 -11.02
CA HIS A 731 16.12 9.44 -12.15
C HIS A 731 15.49 9.90 -13.46
N SER A 732 16.30 9.91 -14.53
CA SER A 732 15.83 10.10 -15.91
C SER A 732 15.72 8.73 -16.58
N VAL A 733 14.63 8.52 -17.31
CA VAL A 733 14.37 7.32 -18.10
C VAL A 733 14.11 7.74 -19.54
N LYS A 734 14.91 7.20 -20.45
CA LYS A 734 14.79 7.49 -21.87
C LYS A 734 14.02 6.36 -22.55
N VAL A 735 13.08 6.72 -23.38
CA VAL A 735 12.37 5.80 -24.28
C VAL A 735 12.75 6.20 -25.69
N MET A 736 13.49 5.34 -26.36
CA MET A 736 14.02 5.59 -27.69
C MET A 736 13.36 4.67 -28.68
N ARG A 737 12.84 5.22 -29.77
CA ARG A 737 12.44 4.40 -30.92
C ARG A 737 13.64 3.70 -31.51
N THR A 738 13.51 2.40 -31.77
CA THR A 738 14.60 1.58 -32.26
C THR A 738 14.29 0.95 -33.60
N VAL A 739 15.34 0.60 -34.30
CA VAL A 739 15.35 -0.20 -35.49
C VAL A 739 16.44 -1.26 -35.34
N THR A 740 16.16 -2.48 -35.70
CA THR A 740 17.17 -3.56 -35.70
C THR A 740 18.03 -3.41 -36.93
N VAL A 741 19.30 -3.09 -36.76
CA VAL A 741 20.26 -3.01 -37.86
C VAL A 741 20.87 -4.37 -38.11
N PHE A 742 20.81 -4.84 -39.33
CA PHE A 742 21.48 -6.04 -39.79
C PHE A 742 22.47 -5.71 -40.89
N GLY A 743 23.73 -6.11 -40.74
CA GLY A 743 24.78 -5.82 -41.69
C GLY A 743 26.02 -6.64 -41.49
N ARG A 744 27.02 -6.39 -42.32
CA ARG A 744 28.33 -7.06 -42.27
C ARG A 744 29.40 -5.99 -42.06
N LEU A 745 30.24 -6.19 -41.05
CA LEU A 745 31.34 -5.28 -40.73
C LEU A 745 32.64 -5.76 -41.32
N LEU A 746 33.31 -4.91 -42.09
CA LEU A 746 34.60 -5.18 -42.71
C LEU A 746 35.64 -4.18 -42.17
N ASP A 747 36.92 -4.63 -42.13
CA ASP A 747 38.06 -3.75 -41.89
C ASP A 747 38.40 -2.86 -43.11
N GLY A 748 39.44 -2.03 -42.95
CA GLY A 748 39.91 -1.18 -44.07
C GLY A 748 40.43 -1.93 -45.28
N GLN A 749 40.72 -3.24 -45.17
CA GLN A 749 41.18 -4.13 -46.21
C GLN A 749 40.07 -5.01 -46.78
N GLY A 750 38.84 -4.87 -46.31
CA GLY A 750 37.67 -5.64 -46.74
C GLY A 750 37.55 -7.03 -46.17
N GLN A 751 38.28 -7.35 -45.09
CA GLN A 751 38.16 -8.60 -44.34
C GLN A 751 37.11 -8.46 -43.24
N PRO A 752 36.38 -9.57 -42.89
CA PRO A 752 35.44 -9.57 -41.78
C PRO A 752 36.10 -9.15 -40.48
N LEU A 753 35.49 -8.17 -39.76
CA LEU A 753 35.97 -7.66 -38.52
C LEU A 753 35.30 -8.41 -37.33
N HIS A 754 35.63 -9.68 -37.17
CA HIS A 754 35.04 -10.53 -36.15
C HIS A 754 35.46 -10.15 -34.74
N GLY A 755 34.56 -10.33 -33.77
CA GLY A 755 34.83 -10.03 -32.36
C GLY A 755 34.78 -8.53 -32.02
N ALA A 756 34.48 -7.66 -32.99
CA ALA A 756 34.30 -6.25 -32.72
C ALA A 756 33.04 -6.00 -31.91
N HIS A 757 33.12 -5.13 -30.93
CA HIS A 757 31.99 -4.69 -30.14
C HIS A 757 31.28 -3.54 -30.89
N VAL A 758 30.01 -3.74 -31.19
CA VAL A 758 29.14 -2.73 -31.78
C VAL A 758 28.23 -2.18 -30.68
N VAL A 759 28.31 -0.89 -30.44
CA VAL A 759 27.62 -0.24 -29.32
C VAL A 759 26.80 0.95 -29.85
N ASN A 760 25.58 1.06 -29.38
CA ASN A 760 24.72 2.22 -29.59
C ASN A 760 23.97 2.54 -28.28
N ASP A 761 23.36 3.70 -28.20
CA ASP A 761 22.51 4.08 -27.05
C ASP A 761 21.39 3.07 -26.77
N ALA A 762 20.89 2.39 -27.81
CA ALA A 762 19.78 1.44 -27.71
C ALA A 762 20.22 -0.01 -27.49
N GLY A 763 21.40 -0.41 -27.98
CA GLY A 763 21.82 -1.80 -27.93
C GLY A 763 23.31 -1.99 -28.13
N ARG A 764 23.75 -3.23 -27.87
CA ARG A 764 25.12 -3.65 -28.12
C ARG A 764 25.13 -5.10 -28.65
N THR A 765 26.12 -5.39 -29.46
CA THR A 765 26.34 -6.74 -29.98
C THR A 765 27.82 -6.96 -30.25
N VAL A 766 28.20 -8.18 -30.55
CA VAL A 766 29.53 -8.56 -31.01
C VAL A 766 29.43 -9.09 -32.44
N VAL A 767 30.34 -8.67 -33.28
CA VAL A 767 30.39 -9.07 -34.68
C VAL A 767 30.81 -10.53 -34.79
N GLU A 768 30.07 -11.34 -35.54
CA GLU A 768 30.28 -12.75 -35.76
C GLU A 768 31.55 -13.03 -36.60
N VAL A 769 31.93 -14.32 -36.70
CA VAL A 769 33.17 -14.75 -37.37
C VAL A 769 33.22 -14.36 -38.84
N ASP A 770 32.08 -14.31 -39.50
CA ASP A 770 31.93 -13.92 -40.92
C ASP A 770 31.69 -12.43 -41.13
N GLY A 771 31.73 -11.65 -40.02
CA GLY A 771 31.56 -10.19 -40.03
C GLY A 771 30.12 -9.72 -39.86
N TYR A 772 29.11 -10.61 -39.75
CA TYR A 772 27.73 -10.22 -39.61
C TYR A 772 27.47 -9.74 -38.18
N PHE A 773 26.54 -8.81 -38.05
CA PHE A 773 26.05 -8.28 -36.77
C PHE A 773 24.57 -7.89 -36.86
N ASN A 774 23.88 -7.98 -35.75
CA ASN A 774 22.58 -7.39 -35.53
C ASN A 774 22.60 -6.58 -34.25
N VAL A 775 22.04 -5.39 -34.28
CA VAL A 775 22.00 -4.51 -33.13
C VAL A 775 20.77 -3.61 -33.14
N GLU A 776 20.16 -3.41 -31.99
CA GLU A 776 19.16 -2.36 -31.81
C GLU A 776 19.83 -0.99 -31.88
N MET A 777 19.36 -0.14 -32.77
CA MET A 777 19.88 1.21 -32.97
C MET A 777 18.77 2.24 -32.75
N SER A 778 19.08 3.32 -32.05
CA SER A 778 18.15 4.45 -31.90
C SER A 778 17.95 5.17 -33.24
N GLU A 779 16.69 5.34 -33.67
CA GLU A 779 16.37 6.09 -34.89
C GLU A 779 16.77 7.57 -34.78
N SER A 780 16.67 8.16 -33.58
CA SER A 780 17.02 9.58 -33.33
C SER A 780 18.53 9.82 -33.29
N ARG A 781 19.33 8.79 -33.04
CA ARG A 781 20.79 8.80 -33.05
C ARG A 781 21.31 7.60 -33.84
N PRO A 782 21.29 7.65 -35.17
CA PRO A 782 21.59 6.51 -36.01
C PRO A 782 23.12 6.34 -36.16
N THR A 783 23.79 6.10 -35.03
CA THR A 783 25.23 5.93 -34.96
C THR A 783 25.60 4.68 -34.22
N LEU A 784 26.56 3.90 -34.76
CA LEU A 784 27.13 2.73 -34.12
C LEU A 784 28.61 3.00 -33.84
N GLU A 785 28.99 2.89 -32.58
CA GLU A 785 30.39 2.90 -32.17
C GLU A 785 30.93 1.48 -32.22
N ILE A 786 31.97 1.26 -32.98
CA ILE A 786 32.61 -0.03 -33.13
C ILE A 786 33.96 0.05 -32.42
N ARG A 787 34.20 -0.92 -31.54
CA ARG A 787 35.43 -1.06 -30.77
C ARG A 787 36.04 -2.43 -31.08
N HIS A 788 37.30 -2.44 -31.51
CA HIS A 788 38.01 -3.68 -31.78
C HIS A 788 39.44 -3.59 -31.25
N ASP A 789 39.96 -4.64 -30.63
CA ASP A 789 41.27 -4.64 -29.93
C ASP A 789 42.45 -4.33 -30.84
N THR A 790 42.41 -4.78 -32.07
CA THR A 790 43.49 -4.60 -33.03
C THR A 790 43.23 -3.53 -34.10
N ALA A 791 41.96 -3.33 -34.48
CA ALA A 791 41.57 -2.35 -35.51
C ALA A 791 41.19 -0.99 -34.94
N GLY A 792 41.23 -0.79 -33.59
CA GLY A 792 40.86 0.45 -32.92
C GLY A 792 39.37 0.71 -32.91
N SER A 793 38.94 1.98 -32.77
CA SER A 793 37.54 2.37 -32.73
C SER A 793 37.14 3.18 -33.96
N CYS A 794 35.92 2.94 -34.46
CA CYS A 794 35.32 3.76 -35.51
C CYS A 794 33.85 4.06 -35.19
N LEU A 795 33.32 5.14 -35.79
CA LEU A 795 31.92 5.55 -35.69
C LEU A 795 31.25 5.42 -37.07
N LEU A 796 30.20 4.60 -37.14
CA LEU A 796 29.36 4.47 -38.32
C LEU A 796 28.09 5.29 -38.11
N THR A 797 27.74 6.12 -39.09
CA THR A 797 26.47 6.85 -39.11
C THR A 797 25.58 6.20 -40.15
N LEU A 798 24.47 5.64 -39.75
CA LEU A 798 23.55 4.83 -40.55
C LEU A 798 22.13 5.45 -40.59
N PRO A 799 21.92 6.59 -41.26
CA PRO A 799 20.59 7.19 -41.34
C PRO A 799 19.60 6.18 -41.96
N PRO A 800 18.46 5.88 -41.31
CA PRO A 800 17.51 4.87 -41.79
C PRO A 800 16.99 5.13 -43.22
N ASP A 801 16.88 6.36 -43.63
CA ASP A 801 16.40 6.77 -44.99
C ASP A 801 17.34 6.35 -46.11
N ASN A 802 18.57 5.96 -45.80
CA ASN A 802 19.58 5.62 -46.83
C ASN A 802 19.70 4.13 -47.13
N PHE A 803 18.94 3.28 -46.42
CA PHE A 803 19.04 1.83 -46.48
C PHE A 803 17.68 1.17 -46.69
N ASP A 804 17.70 -0.07 -47.18
CA ASP A 804 16.49 -0.88 -47.30
C ASP A 804 15.90 -1.18 -45.94
N ARG A 805 14.62 -0.87 -45.77
CA ARG A 805 13.89 -1.08 -44.54
C ARG A 805 12.72 -2.04 -44.74
N GLU A 806 12.65 -3.10 -44.00
CA GLU A 806 11.51 -4.00 -43.89
C GLU A 806 10.96 -3.93 -42.45
N ASP A 807 9.82 -3.29 -42.28
CA ASP A 807 9.22 -3.00 -40.96
C ASP A 807 10.23 -2.33 -39.99
N ASP A 808 10.69 -3.06 -38.96
CA ASP A 808 11.64 -2.59 -37.95
C ASP A 808 13.07 -3.10 -38.17
N LEU A 809 13.34 -3.72 -39.34
CA LEU A 809 14.66 -4.19 -39.77
C LEU A 809 15.28 -3.25 -40.80
N LEU A 810 16.50 -2.83 -40.52
CA LEU A 810 17.32 -2.01 -41.44
C LEU A 810 18.49 -2.84 -41.97
N ILE A 811 18.50 -3.11 -43.27
CA ILE A 811 19.54 -3.92 -43.91
C ILE A 811 20.60 -2.96 -44.48
N VAL A 812 21.75 -2.90 -43.79
CA VAL A 812 22.79 -1.93 -44.13
C VAL A 812 23.90 -2.49 -45.08
N GLY A 813 23.87 -3.80 -45.33
CA GLY A 813 24.86 -4.44 -46.17
C GLY A 813 26.28 -4.39 -45.59
N ASP A 814 27.29 -4.36 -46.48
CA ASP A 814 28.71 -4.31 -46.11
C ASP A 814 29.11 -2.90 -45.65
N GLN A 815 29.48 -2.78 -44.36
CA GLN A 815 29.96 -1.54 -43.75
C GLN A 815 31.45 -1.61 -43.42
N ARG A 816 32.21 -0.58 -43.70
CA ARG A 816 33.64 -0.54 -43.41
C ARG A 816 33.97 0.30 -42.19
N CYS A 817 34.68 -0.31 -41.26
CA CYS A 817 35.23 0.40 -40.09
C CYS A 817 36.63 0.89 -40.44
N VAL A 818 36.78 2.18 -40.67
CA VAL A 818 38.11 2.82 -40.86
C VAL A 818 38.39 3.57 -39.54
N PRO A 819 39.48 3.25 -38.84
CA PRO A 819 39.80 3.90 -37.58
C PRO A 819 39.95 5.41 -37.80
N ASN A 820 39.36 6.18 -36.92
CA ASN A 820 39.62 7.62 -36.87
C ASN A 820 41.05 7.81 -36.38
N VAL A 821 41.94 8.16 -37.31
CA VAL A 821 43.27 8.62 -36.98
C VAL A 821 43.11 10.04 -36.40
N GLY A 822 42.93 10.13 -35.04
CA GLY A 822 42.91 11.36 -34.29
C GLY A 822 44.33 11.78 -33.93
#